data_f497c0d773fff0626fac8d3140bc8e48
#
_entry.id   f497c0d773fff0626fac8d3140bc8e48
#
_cell.length_a   1.000
_cell.length_b   1.000
_cell.length_c   1.000
_cell.angle_alpha   90.00
_cell.angle_beta   90.00
_cell.angle_gamma   90.00
#
_symmetry.space_group_name_H-M   'P 1'
#
loop_
_entity.id
_entity.type
_entity.pdbx_description
1 polymer ?
#
loop_
_entity_poly.entity_id
_entity_poly.type
_entity_poly.pdbx_seq_one_letter_code
_entity_poly.pdbx_strand_id
1 'polypeptide(L)'
;MLFPLVRASSSKGGIVLADLRYALRQLLRAPGFSATAILTLALGIGANTAIFTLIDSILLYPLPFPQQERLVRIGYGGAQTETAFFPKGWIRAVGDHSSSFAAVSGFGPDTESNVGEAGAPARIFGAEVMTNALDTLAIHPAAGRFFTPEDGIAGHDPVVVLSYGYWQEHFATSPAAIGQTIRIDGVSRRIAGVLPPGVRFPYADTRFLIPVTFKGGDAVDPWLQFNLRAFGRLRDGVTPGLAQAELRGLQKPLLALFPWRMPDIWASEMTVEPLLESQVGSLRPRLLLLFAAVGLILLIACANVANLTLARAAGREREMAIRGALGASTRRLVRQLLSESATLGILAGAVGLFTAAASVRALTRWLPADTPRVQEVSLHWPVIVFAAGASLLAGFLFGLIPALHMARPKLGQALHAGSRSVAGKVGQFRVSMALVVGQIALSVLVITGAGLLLHSLWRLSQVDPGFRANRVVTAEVSLDASACQAKGHCHAFFQTLLERLHGMAGADQWALADSVPLTAQAGSYVYDAEGHPRDARQGALLATARTVTPGYFATLGLTVVRGRLLQDMDLSGATRAVVINQRMAQRLWPNQDPLGRQILHVSDEPQPAVWVPAAALTVVGVVNNTHENGLAGDFADEVYLPLTPAREQPVLYALLRTRTGAQAAAEELRNAVAGLDPHVPVTRVRTLNEVVAASVSAPRSLAVLLLIIGALALAIGGVGVYSLIAYIVSWRTREIGIRLALGAQKRQIVQAVVRQSLMLALGGSAAGLIAAAFAGQLLRRFLFDVRTLDPLTYTLVALLMTLLALLAAWIPARRAASVDPIKTLRME
;
A
#
# COMPACT_ATOMS: atom_id res chain seq x y z
N MET A 1 56.89 35.96 42.07
CA MET A 1 55.54 36.22 42.51
C MET A 1 54.60 35.17 41.86
N LEU A 2 53.88 34.47 42.71
CA LEU A 2 53.10 33.25 42.49
C LEU A 2 51.98 33.41 41.54
N PHE A 3 51.90 32.54 40.49
CA PHE A 3 50.64 32.27 39.77
C PHE A 3 49.98 31.03 40.40
N PRO A 4 48.73 31.11 40.84
CA PRO A 4 48.02 29.96 41.34
C PRO A 4 47.55 29.06 40.18
N LEU A 5 48.01 27.81 40.21
CA LEU A 5 47.49 26.72 39.44
C LEU A 5 46.02 26.44 39.86
N VAL A 6 45.05 26.95 39.13
CA VAL A 6 43.67 26.52 39.26
C VAL A 6 43.56 25.12 38.61
N ARG A 7 43.59 24.09 39.39
CA ARG A 7 43.11 22.73 39.06
C ARG A 7 41.59 22.82 38.95
N ALA A 8 41.07 23.10 37.74
CA ALA A 8 39.70 22.85 37.46
C ALA A 8 39.48 21.33 37.29
N SER A 9 38.86 20.71 38.27
CA SER A 9 38.23 19.39 38.15
C SER A 9 37.10 19.50 37.12
N SER A 10 37.45 19.30 35.83
CA SER A 10 36.44 19.29 34.78
C SER A 10 35.62 18.02 34.91
N SER A 11 34.42 18.14 35.44
CA SER A 11 33.43 17.07 35.37
C SER A 11 33.24 16.64 33.89
N LYS A 12 33.07 15.34 33.63
CA LYS A 12 32.90 14.79 32.26
C LYS A 12 31.86 15.58 31.45
N GLY A 13 30.84 16.16 32.09
CA GLY A 13 29.81 16.99 31.50
C GLY A 13 30.33 18.35 30.95
N GLY A 14 31.29 19.02 31.65
CA GLY A 14 31.87 20.32 31.20
C GLY A 14 32.64 20.18 29.90
N ILE A 15 33.29 19.03 29.66
CA ILE A 15 34.07 18.79 28.45
C ILE A 15 33.15 18.58 27.22
N VAL A 16 32.05 17.86 27.37
CA VAL A 16 31.06 17.64 26.29
C VAL A 16 30.40 18.96 25.86
N LEU A 17 30.06 19.81 26.84
CA LEU A 17 29.44 21.11 26.56
C LEU A 17 30.41 22.07 25.81
N ALA A 18 31.69 22.02 26.15
CA ALA A 18 32.71 22.80 25.46
C ALA A 18 32.93 22.32 24.02
N ASP A 19 32.95 20.98 23.81
CA ASP A 19 33.08 20.40 22.48
C ASP A 19 31.86 20.75 21.60
N LEU A 20 30.64 20.75 22.15
CA LEU A 20 29.39 21.16 21.47
C LEU A 20 29.37 22.64 21.07
N ARG A 21 29.77 23.54 22.00
CA ARG A 21 29.87 24.98 21.70
C ARG A 21 30.91 25.25 20.62
N TYR A 22 31.99 24.53 20.64
CA TYR A 22 33.04 24.66 19.62
C TYR A 22 32.51 24.17 18.26
N ALA A 23 31.81 23.01 18.20
CA ALA A 23 31.21 22.46 17.00
C ALA A 23 30.23 23.49 16.39
N LEU A 24 29.35 24.07 17.21
CA LEU A 24 28.36 25.05 16.74
C LEU A 24 29.03 26.31 16.15
N ARG A 25 30.06 26.86 16.79
CA ARG A 25 30.82 27.99 16.26
C ARG A 25 31.51 27.69 14.94
N GLN A 26 32.02 26.47 14.78
CA GLN A 26 32.65 26.02 13.53
C GLN A 26 31.68 25.89 12.39
N LEU A 27 30.45 25.43 12.68
CA LEU A 27 29.37 25.33 11.70
C LEU A 27 28.89 26.68 11.22
N LEU A 28 28.77 27.64 12.13
CA LEU A 28 28.40 29.04 11.82
C LEU A 28 29.46 29.78 10.99
N ARG A 29 30.76 29.43 11.12
CA ARG A 29 31.85 29.99 10.31
C ARG A 29 31.91 29.50 8.87
N ALA A 30 31.20 28.40 8.53
CA ALA A 30 31.16 27.87 7.19
C ALA A 30 29.70 27.59 6.76
N PRO A 31 28.89 28.63 6.55
CA PRO A 31 27.44 28.48 6.37
C PRO A 31 27.06 27.64 5.13
N GLY A 32 27.77 27.81 4.01
CA GLY A 32 27.49 27.01 2.79
C GLY A 32 27.71 25.50 2.97
N PHE A 33 28.81 25.13 3.65
CA PHE A 33 29.06 23.73 3.98
C PHE A 33 27.99 23.19 4.94
N SER A 34 27.71 23.91 6.01
CA SER A 34 26.77 23.50 7.04
C SER A 34 25.34 23.36 6.48
N ALA A 35 24.89 24.30 5.67
CA ALA A 35 23.58 24.24 5.02
C ALA A 35 23.48 23.03 4.08
N THR A 36 24.48 22.81 3.21
CA THR A 36 24.47 21.67 2.29
C THR A 36 24.48 20.33 3.04
N ALA A 37 25.32 20.21 4.08
CA ALA A 37 25.40 18.98 4.89
C ALA A 37 24.10 18.72 5.66
N ILE A 38 23.54 19.74 6.32
CA ILE A 38 22.28 19.62 7.07
C ILE A 38 21.13 19.29 6.13
N LEU A 39 20.99 19.97 5.01
CA LEU A 39 19.89 19.71 4.05
C LEU A 39 19.99 18.30 3.45
N THR A 40 21.19 17.87 3.04
CA THR A 40 21.39 16.53 2.47
C THR A 40 21.05 15.44 3.48
N LEU A 41 21.51 15.56 4.74
CA LEU A 41 21.19 14.61 5.80
C LEU A 41 19.73 14.69 6.22
N ALA A 42 19.16 15.89 6.32
CA ALA A 42 17.76 16.09 6.70
C ALA A 42 16.80 15.43 5.71
N LEU A 43 17.09 15.50 4.41
CA LEU A 43 16.33 14.81 3.38
C LEU A 43 16.41 13.28 3.55
N GLY A 44 17.60 12.73 3.79
CA GLY A 44 17.79 11.31 4.03
C GLY A 44 17.13 10.83 5.33
N ILE A 45 17.33 11.52 6.44
CA ILE A 45 16.75 11.19 7.74
C ILE A 45 15.22 11.38 7.68
N GLY A 46 14.76 12.48 7.09
CA GLY A 46 13.33 12.80 6.95
C GLY A 46 12.57 11.75 6.14
N ALA A 47 13.11 11.34 4.99
CA ALA A 47 12.52 10.28 4.19
C ALA A 47 12.45 8.94 4.95
N ASN A 48 13.53 8.55 5.64
CA ASN A 48 13.54 7.34 6.46
C ASN A 48 12.54 7.41 7.60
N THR A 49 12.46 8.56 8.28
CA THR A 49 11.52 8.77 9.39
C THR A 49 10.07 8.75 8.90
N ALA A 50 9.78 9.32 7.73
CA ALA A 50 8.44 9.31 7.16
C ALA A 50 7.98 7.88 6.81
N ILE A 51 8.83 7.07 6.15
CA ILE A 51 8.50 5.67 5.85
C ILE A 51 8.46 4.82 7.11
N PHE A 52 9.35 5.07 8.09
CA PHE A 52 9.29 4.38 9.38
C PHE A 52 8.00 4.71 10.14
N THR A 53 7.49 5.94 10.03
CA THR A 53 6.18 6.29 10.62
C THR A 53 5.05 5.44 10.05
N LEU A 54 5.06 5.18 8.72
CA LEU A 54 4.09 4.28 8.12
C LEU A 54 4.26 2.84 8.61
N ILE A 55 5.50 2.37 8.74
CA ILE A 55 5.81 1.03 9.27
C ILE A 55 5.35 0.91 10.72
N ASP A 56 5.68 1.89 11.56
CA ASP A 56 5.30 1.90 12.97
C ASP A 56 3.79 1.87 13.12
N SER A 57 3.08 2.78 12.47
CA SER A 57 1.64 2.91 12.62
C SER A 57 0.86 1.76 11.98
N ILE A 58 1.30 1.22 10.83
CA ILE A 58 0.56 0.19 10.10
C ILE A 58 0.96 -1.22 10.55
N LEU A 59 2.27 -1.50 10.70
CA LEU A 59 2.75 -2.87 10.93
C LEU A 59 3.06 -3.16 12.40
N LEU A 60 3.56 -2.18 13.16
CA LEU A 60 4.09 -2.41 14.51
C LEU A 60 3.13 -1.95 15.61
N TYR A 61 2.33 -0.93 15.34
CA TYR A 61 1.41 -0.41 16.34
C TYR A 61 0.34 -1.45 16.69
N PRO A 62 0.16 -1.80 17.97
CA PRO A 62 -0.76 -2.85 18.37
C PRO A 62 -2.21 -2.51 18.01
N LEU A 63 -3.02 -3.54 17.81
CA LEU A 63 -4.48 -3.39 17.71
C LEU A 63 -5.03 -2.93 19.06
N PRO A 64 -6.13 -2.17 19.10
CA PRO A 64 -6.71 -1.65 20.35
C PRO A 64 -7.50 -2.73 21.12
N PHE A 65 -6.98 -3.96 21.13
CA PHE A 65 -7.63 -5.11 21.79
C PHE A 65 -6.73 -5.71 22.86
N PRO A 66 -7.26 -6.06 24.04
CA PRO A 66 -6.51 -6.75 25.07
C PRO A 66 -5.93 -8.07 24.54
N GLN A 67 -4.64 -8.34 24.87
CA GLN A 67 -3.95 -9.58 24.47
C GLN A 67 -4.14 -9.87 22.95
N GLN A 68 -3.86 -8.89 22.11
CA GLN A 68 -4.05 -8.98 20.66
C GLN A 68 -3.30 -10.14 19.99
N GLU A 69 -2.19 -10.58 20.60
CA GLU A 69 -1.39 -11.72 20.15
C GLU A 69 -2.15 -13.05 20.16
N ARG A 70 -3.24 -13.12 20.93
CA ARG A 70 -4.15 -14.28 20.98
C ARG A 70 -5.28 -14.19 19.95
N LEU A 71 -5.46 -13.02 19.33
CA LEU A 71 -6.48 -12.84 18.30
C LEU A 71 -5.94 -13.32 16.96
N VAL A 72 -6.66 -14.24 16.35
CA VAL A 72 -6.30 -14.82 15.07
C VAL A 72 -7.48 -14.78 14.10
N ARG A 73 -7.16 -14.62 12.83
CA ARG A 73 -8.09 -14.85 11.72
C ARG A 73 -8.04 -16.33 11.35
N ILE A 74 -9.20 -16.89 11.06
CA ILE A 74 -9.35 -18.21 10.49
C ILE A 74 -9.66 -18.03 9.01
N GLY A 75 -8.84 -18.61 8.14
CA GLY A 75 -8.91 -18.49 6.70
C GLY A 75 -8.93 -19.83 5.99
N TYR A 76 -9.12 -19.79 4.68
CA TYR A 76 -9.11 -20.96 3.80
C TYR A 76 -8.24 -20.65 2.58
N GLY A 77 -7.37 -21.61 2.17
CA GLY A 77 -6.45 -21.42 1.05
C GLY A 77 -5.14 -20.70 1.41
N GLY A 78 -4.18 -20.67 0.47
CA GLY A 78 -2.87 -20.07 0.67
C GLY A 78 -2.92 -18.54 0.78
N ALA A 79 -1.78 -17.93 1.07
CA ALA A 79 -1.57 -16.50 1.38
C ALA A 79 -2.14 -15.47 0.36
N GLN A 80 -2.79 -15.91 -0.71
CA GLN A 80 -3.42 -15.05 -1.71
C GLN A 80 -4.95 -15.02 -1.62
N THR A 81 -5.58 -15.83 -0.76
CA THR A 81 -7.03 -15.87 -0.57
C THR A 81 -7.43 -15.00 0.63
N GLU A 82 -7.41 -13.69 0.45
CA GLU A 82 -7.89 -12.72 1.45
C GLU A 82 -9.40 -12.83 1.74
N THR A 83 -10.13 -13.71 1.07
CA THR A 83 -11.59 -13.74 1.02
C THR A 83 -12.20 -15.10 1.35
N ALA A 84 -11.72 -15.74 2.42
CA ALA A 84 -12.48 -16.90 2.91
C ALA A 84 -13.69 -16.41 3.72
N PHE A 85 -14.87 -16.74 3.22
CA PHE A 85 -16.12 -16.54 3.93
C PHE A 85 -16.65 -17.89 4.42
N PHE A 86 -17.24 -17.87 5.60
CA PHE A 86 -17.78 -19.05 6.25
C PHE A 86 -19.26 -18.84 6.61
N PRO A 87 -20.06 -19.92 6.62
CA PRO A 87 -21.40 -19.82 7.15
C PRO A 87 -21.38 -19.73 8.68
N LYS A 88 -22.36 -19.07 9.25
CA LYS A 88 -22.49 -18.86 10.71
C LYS A 88 -22.53 -20.17 11.50
N GLY A 89 -23.10 -21.23 10.92
CA GLY A 89 -23.14 -22.57 11.54
C GLY A 89 -21.76 -23.21 11.67
N TRP A 90 -20.91 -23.07 10.65
CA TRP A 90 -19.53 -23.55 10.71
C TRP A 90 -18.71 -22.84 11.79
N ILE A 91 -18.83 -21.49 11.87
CA ILE A 91 -18.11 -20.70 12.88
C ILE A 91 -18.50 -21.14 14.29
N ARG A 92 -19.81 -21.37 14.53
CA ARG A 92 -20.30 -21.91 15.80
C ARG A 92 -19.73 -23.30 16.07
N ALA A 93 -19.80 -24.20 15.09
CA ALA A 93 -19.29 -25.55 15.22
C ALA A 93 -17.78 -25.60 15.53
N VAL A 94 -16.98 -24.73 14.96
CA VAL A 94 -15.55 -24.58 15.33
C VAL A 94 -15.42 -24.18 16.78
N GLY A 95 -16.20 -23.23 17.26
CA GLY A 95 -16.20 -22.80 18.67
C GLY A 95 -16.57 -23.94 19.63
N ASP A 96 -17.52 -24.78 19.23
CA ASP A 96 -18.04 -25.88 20.08
C ASP A 96 -17.09 -27.10 20.11
N HIS A 97 -16.33 -27.35 19.04
CA HIS A 97 -15.52 -28.57 18.93
C HIS A 97 -14.01 -28.35 19.09
N SER A 98 -13.52 -27.11 19.02
CA SER A 98 -12.08 -26.86 19.15
C SER A 98 -11.65 -26.63 20.59
N SER A 99 -10.53 -27.27 20.93
CA SER A 99 -9.87 -27.07 22.24
C SER A 99 -8.86 -25.92 22.23
N SER A 100 -8.40 -25.47 21.08
CA SER A 100 -7.40 -24.39 20.93
C SER A 100 -7.98 -23.00 21.11
N PHE A 101 -9.28 -22.81 20.85
CA PHE A 101 -9.90 -21.51 20.95
C PHE A 101 -10.63 -21.31 22.29
N ALA A 102 -10.48 -20.13 22.88
CA ALA A 102 -11.31 -19.68 24.00
C ALA A 102 -12.68 -19.19 23.50
N ALA A 103 -12.70 -18.58 22.32
CA ALA A 103 -13.92 -18.18 21.63
C ALA A 103 -13.65 -18.06 20.12
N VAL A 104 -14.65 -18.38 19.30
CA VAL A 104 -14.65 -18.18 17.85
C VAL A 104 -15.87 -17.36 17.49
N SER A 105 -15.70 -16.43 16.57
CA SER A 105 -16.73 -15.51 16.12
C SER A 105 -16.56 -15.16 14.64
N GLY A 106 -17.48 -14.35 14.12
CA GLY A 106 -17.44 -13.90 12.74
C GLY A 106 -18.05 -12.53 12.54
N PHE A 107 -17.67 -11.90 11.43
CA PHE A 107 -18.21 -10.63 10.98
C PHE A 107 -18.41 -10.65 9.46
N GLY A 108 -19.46 -9.97 9.01
CA GLY A 108 -19.78 -9.81 7.60
C GLY A 108 -18.91 -8.76 6.90
N PRO A 109 -19.07 -8.62 5.58
CA PRO A 109 -18.47 -7.51 4.85
C PRO A 109 -19.02 -6.17 5.36
N ASP A 110 -18.24 -5.11 5.13
CA ASP A 110 -18.69 -3.73 5.35
C ASP A 110 -19.70 -3.38 4.26
N THR A 111 -20.94 -3.17 4.66
CA THR A 111 -22.05 -2.86 3.74
C THR A 111 -22.55 -1.46 4.00
N GLU A 112 -22.79 -0.71 2.93
CA GLU A 112 -23.47 0.57 3.05
C GLU A 112 -24.97 0.33 3.25
N SER A 113 -25.51 0.91 4.32
CA SER A 113 -26.92 0.82 4.65
C SER A 113 -27.56 2.21 4.65
N ASN A 114 -28.85 2.25 4.33
CA ASN A 114 -29.64 3.46 4.40
C ASN A 114 -29.99 3.74 5.87
N VAL A 115 -29.52 4.86 6.43
CA VAL A 115 -29.76 5.25 7.80
C VAL A 115 -30.40 6.63 7.84
N GLY A 116 -31.48 6.77 8.62
CA GLY A 116 -32.17 8.04 8.81
C GLY A 116 -33.68 7.93 8.75
N GLU A 117 -34.35 9.03 9.14
CA GLU A 117 -35.80 9.18 9.01
C GLU A 117 -36.18 9.71 7.62
N ALA A 118 -37.48 9.60 7.28
CA ALA A 118 -38.01 10.02 6.01
C ALA A 118 -37.62 11.47 5.63
N GLY A 119 -36.80 11.63 4.59
CA GLY A 119 -36.45 12.94 4.01
C GLY A 119 -35.03 13.10 3.50
N ALA A 120 -34.05 12.48 4.09
CA ALA A 120 -32.66 12.47 3.60
C ALA A 120 -31.89 11.26 4.19
N PRO A 121 -32.07 10.04 3.67
CA PRO A 121 -31.30 8.89 4.15
C PRO A 121 -29.84 9.09 3.83
N ALA A 122 -28.99 8.97 4.85
CA ALA A 122 -27.55 8.90 4.67
C ALA A 122 -27.13 7.45 4.45
N ARG A 123 -26.26 7.22 3.46
CA ARG A 123 -25.60 5.93 3.33
C ARG A 123 -24.39 5.90 4.22
N ILE A 124 -24.37 4.99 5.16
CA ILE A 124 -23.24 4.80 6.08
C ILE A 124 -22.85 3.32 6.14
N PHE A 125 -21.58 3.07 6.41
CA PHE A 125 -21.05 1.73 6.52
C PHE A 125 -21.45 1.08 7.85
N GLY A 126 -21.94 -0.15 7.78
CA GLY A 126 -22.20 -1.02 8.89
C GLY A 126 -21.79 -2.44 8.61
N ALA A 127 -21.70 -3.26 9.65
CA ALA A 127 -21.34 -4.66 9.51
C ALA A 127 -22.22 -5.56 10.38
N GLU A 128 -22.53 -6.75 9.85
CA GLU A 128 -23.08 -7.83 10.64
C GLU A 128 -21.98 -8.50 11.47
N VAL A 129 -22.24 -8.78 12.73
CA VAL A 129 -21.30 -9.49 13.60
C VAL A 129 -22.02 -10.58 14.39
N MET A 130 -21.36 -11.69 14.67
CA MET A 130 -21.91 -12.67 15.60
C MET A 130 -22.05 -12.04 16.99
N THR A 131 -23.05 -12.46 17.75
CA THR A 131 -23.38 -11.85 19.06
C THR A 131 -22.21 -11.86 20.04
N ASN A 132 -21.34 -12.86 19.96
CA ASN A 132 -20.13 -13.00 20.78
C ASN A 132 -18.89 -12.28 20.22
N ALA A 133 -19.01 -11.52 19.11
CA ALA A 133 -17.84 -10.94 18.45
C ALA A 133 -17.06 -9.96 19.33
N LEU A 134 -17.79 -9.07 20.02
CA LEU A 134 -17.18 -8.04 20.86
C LEU A 134 -16.60 -8.62 22.15
N ASP A 135 -17.23 -9.66 22.72
CA ASP A 135 -16.69 -10.42 23.86
C ASP A 135 -15.42 -11.20 23.45
N THR A 136 -15.39 -11.77 22.23
CA THR A 136 -14.19 -12.42 21.67
C THR A 136 -13.02 -11.44 21.56
N LEU A 137 -13.29 -10.16 21.26
CA LEU A 137 -12.28 -9.08 21.25
C LEU A 137 -11.89 -8.63 22.67
N ALA A 138 -12.61 -9.06 23.71
CA ALA A 138 -12.43 -8.68 25.13
C ALA A 138 -12.47 -7.16 25.35
N ILE A 139 -13.39 -6.48 24.69
CA ILE A 139 -13.65 -5.05 24.86
C ILE A 139 -14.93 -4.82 25.66
N HIS A 140 -15.07 -3.62 26.24
CA HIS A 140 -16.25 -3.23 27.01
C HIS A 140 -16.93 -2.03 26.33
N PRO A 141 -18.28 -1.92 26.40
CA PRO A 141 -18.99 -0.80 25.80
C PRO A 141 -18.66 0.53 26.53
N ALA A 142 -18.59 1.63 25.75
CA ALA A 142 -18.48 2.97 26.31
C ALA A 142 -19.77 3.40 26.98
N ALA A 143 -20.93 2.93 26.49
CA ALA A 143 -22.25 3.14 27.05
C ALA A 143 -23.16 1.96 26.66
N GLY A 144 -24.15 1.65 27.49
CA GLY A 144 -25.10 0.56 27.26
C GLY A 144 -24.49 -0.83 27.41
N ARG A 145 -24.91 -1.77 26.56
CA ARG A 145 -24.46 -3.17 26.53
C ARG A 145 -24.10 -3.62 25.10
N PHE A 146 -23.32 -4.68 24.99
CA PHE A 146 -23.15 -5.40 23.74
C PHE A 146 -24.25 -6.41 23.48
N PHE A 147 -24.17 -7.16 22.41
CA PHE A 147 -25.15 -8.15 22.02
C PHE A 147 -25.19 -9.31 23.01
N THR A 148 -26.41 -9.80 23.29
CA THR A 148 -26.66 -11.04 24.04
C THR A 148 -26.99 -12.17 23.04
N PRO A 149 -26.92 -13.44 23.45
CA PRO A 149 -27.35 -14.56 22.60
C PRO A 149 -28.79 -14.40 22.07
N GLU A 150 -29.67 -13.77 22.83
CA GLU A 150 -31.08 -13.53 22.48
C GLU A 150 -31.21 -12.55 21.31
N ASP A 151 -30.34 -11.53 21.25
CA ASP A 151 -30.31 -10.57 20.14
C ASP A 151 -29.95 -11.27 18.78
N GLY A 152 -29.38 -12.47 18.82
CA GLY A 152 -29.09 -13.31 17.66
C GLY A 152 -30.24 -14.22 17.22
N ILE A 153 -31.42 -14.16 17.85
CA ILE A 153 -32.57 -14.97 17.48
C ILE A 153 -33.48 -14.14 16.57
N ALA A 154 -33.75 -14.67 15.37
CA ALA A 154 -34.64 -14.00 14.42
C ALA A 154 -36.05 -13.82 15.02
N GLY A 155 -36.61 -12.62 14.90
CA GLY A 155 -37.93 -12.28 15.47
C GLY A 155 -37.90 -11.61 16.84
N HIS A 156 -36.76 -11.52 17.48
CA HIS A 156 -36.57 -10.66 18.67
C HIS A 156 -36.41 -9.20 18.28
N ASP A 157 -36.48 -8.30 19.28
CA ASP A 157 -36.28 -6.85 19.08
C ASP A 157 -34.98 -6.56 18.36
N PRO A 158 -35.03 -5.90 17.20
CA PRO A 158 -33.81 -5.57 16.47
C PRO A 158 -32.97 -4.54 17.22
N VAL A 159 -31.71 -4.84 17.45
CA VAL A 159 -30.77 -3.97 18.17
C VAL A 159 -29.60 -3.56 17.28
N VAL A 160 -28.91 -2.48 17.69
CA VAL A 160 -27.73 -1.95 17.05
C VAL A 160 -26.71 -1.47 18.08
N VAL A 161 -25.42 -1.67 17.79
CA VAL A 161 -24.31 -1.08 18.54
C VAL A 161 -23.65 -0.04 17.63
N LEU A 162 -23.52 1.19 18.14
CA LEU A 162 -22.95 2.30 17.38
C LEU A 162 -21.43 2.37 17.55
N SER A 163 -20.70 2.89 16.54
CA SER A 163 -19.33 3.31 16.73
C SER A 163 -19.26 4.55 17.61
N TYR A 164 -18.12 4.73 18.30
CA TYR A 164 -17.92 5.91 19.14
C TYR A 164 -18.01 7.22 18.34
N GLY A 165 -17.43 7.24 17.12
CA GLY A 165 -17.48 8.40 16.25
C GLY A 165 -18.90 8.78 15.82
N TYR A 166 -19.71 7.80 15.43
CA TYR A 166 -21.11 8.05 15.05
C TYR A 166 -21.94 8.57 16.23
N TRP A 167 -21.75 7.99 17.43
CA TRP A 167 -22.40 8.46 18.67
C TRP A 167 -21.99 9.90 19.01
N GLN A 168 -20.72 10.26 18.83
CA GLN A 168 -20.22 11.62 19.05
C GLN A 168 -20.81 12.62 18.06
N GLU A 169 -20.84 12.26 16.77
CA GLU A 169 -21.31 13.15 15.69
C GLU A 169 -22.82 13.41 15.76
N HIS A 170 -23.64 12.39 16.08
CA HIS A 170 -25.11 12.48 15.98
C HIS A 170 -25.81 12.61 17.34
N PHE A 171 -25.18 12.16 18.39
CA PHE A 171 -25.78 12.16 19.74
C PHE A 171 -24.97 12.96 20.77
N ALA A 172 -23.92 13.70 20.35
CA ALA A 172 -23.05 14.49 21.20
C ALA A 172 -22.56 13.74 22.47
N THR A 173 -22.32 12.44 22.36
CA THR A 173 -21.94 11.52 23.45
C THR A 173 -22.97 11.43 24.60
N SER A 174 -24.23 11.73 24.32
CA SER A 174 -25.30 11.65 25.32
C SER A 174 -25.63 10.19 25.65
N PRO A 175 -25.58 9.78 26.92
CA PRO A 175 -26.05 8.45 27.36
C PRO A 175 -27.54 8.20 27.07
N ALA A 176 -28.36 9.26 26.91
CA ALA A 176 -29.77 9.17 26.57
C ALA A 176 -30.01 8.59 25.16
N ALA A 177 -28.97 8.42 24.32
CA ALA A 177 -29.05 7.71 23.05
C ALA A 177 -29.35 6.21 23.24
N ILE A 178 -28.92 5.62 24.36
CA ILE A 178 -29.17 4.21 24.67
C ILE A 178 -30.67 4.00 24.89
N GLY A 179 -31.23 3.03 24.17
CA GLY A 179 -32.66 2.73 24.18
C GLY A 179 -33.47 3.48 23.11
N GLN A 180 -32.94 4.54 22.52
CA GLN A 180 -33.57 5.17 21.35
C GLN A 180 -33.53 4.24 20.12
N THR A 181 -34.42 4.51 19.18
CA THR A 181 -34.48 3.75 17.93
C THR A 181 -33.86 4.53 16.79
N ILE A 182 -33.12 3.82 15.91
CA ILE A 182 -32.59 4.31 14.66
C ILE A 182 -33.07 3.40 13.53
N ARG A 183 -33.47 3.98 12.41
CA ARG A 183 -33.91 3.21 11.25
C ARG A 183 -32.73 2.89 10.35
N ILE A 184 -32.51 1.59 10.08
CA ILE A 184 -31.44 1.08 9.23
C ILE A 184 -32.08 0.11 8.22
N ASP A 185 -31.93 0.40 6.92
CA ASP A 185 -32.52 -0.35 5.79
C ASP A 185 -34.02 -0.65 5.99
N GLY A 186 -34.76 0.37 6.45
CA GLY A 186 -36.19 0.26 6.71
C GLY A 186 -36.57 -0.39 8.03
N VAL A 187 -35.62 -1.00 8.78
CA VAL A 187 -35.87 -1.66 10.05
C VAL A 187 -35.56 -0.72 11.23
N SER A 188 -36.52 -0.49 12.12
CA SER A 188 -36.29 0.26 13.37
C SER A 188 -35.52 -0.60 14.37
N ARG A 189 -34.33 -0.15 14.77
CA ARG A 189 -33.42 -0.87 15.68
C ARG A 189 -33.18 -0.04 16.92
N ARG A 190 -33.23 -0.70 18.08
CA ARG A 190 -32.95 -0.05 19.36
C ARG A 190 -31.44 0.01 19.61
N ILE A 191 -30.92 1.17 19.95
CA ILE A 191 -29.51 1.37 20.32
C ILE A 191 -29.26 0.65 21.65
N ALA A 192 -28.51 -0.48 21.57
CA ALA A 192 -28.16 -1.28 22.74
C ALA A 192 -26.88 -0.78 23.42
N GLY A 193 -25.91 -0.29 22.63
CA GLY A 193 -24.64 0.16 23.19
C GLY A 193 -23.78 0.91 22.17
N VAL A 194 -22.62 1.30 22.65
CA VAL A 194 -21.62 2.06 21.88
C VAL A 194 -20.25 1.43 22.05
N LEU A 195 -19.49 1.30 20.96
CA LEU A 195 -18.09 0.86 20.99
C LEU A 195 -17.22 1.84 21.78
N PRO A 196 -16.14 1.39 22.44
CA PRO A 196 -15.21 2.29 23.12
C PRO A 196 -14.43 3.16 22.13
N PRO A 197 -13.92 4.33 22.59
CA PRO A 197 -13.15 5.23 21.73
C PRO A 197 -11.89 4.54 21.19
N GLY A 198 -11.56 4.82 19.93
CA GLY A 198 -10.39 4.25 19.27
C GLY A 198 -10.59 2.84 18.68
N VAL A 199 -11.67 2.14 19.02
CA VAL A 199 -12.00 0.85 18.41
C VAL A 199 -12.70 1.07 17.06
N ARG A 200 -12.11 0.51 16.01
CA ARG A 200 -12.64 0.47 14.66
C ARG A 200 -12.72 -1.00 14.23
N PHE A 201 -13.91 -1.55 14.32
CA PHE A 201 -14.13 -2.97 14.04
C PHE A 201 -15.49 -3.14 13.35
N PRO A 202 -15.59 -4.03 12.38
CA PRO A 202 -14.49 -4.81 11.77
C PRO A 202 -13.64 -4.02 10.76
N TYR A 203 -14.12 -2.86 10.28
CA TYR A 203 -13.45 -2.01 9.30
C TYR A 203 -13.32 -0.57 9.82
N ALA A 204 -12.45 0.20 9.19
CA ALA A 204 -12.14 1.57 9.62
C ALA A 204 -13.33 2.53 9.53
N ASP A 205 -14.19 2.33 8.54
CA ASP A 205 -15.34 3.21 8.25
C ASP A 205 -16.66 2.70 8.82
N THR A 206 -16.67 1.55 9.51
CA THR A 206 -17.87 0.99 10.15
C THR A 206 -18.43 1.94 11.21
N ARG A 207 -19.66 2.36 11.03
CA ARG A 207 -20.39 3.29 11.91
C ARG A 207 -21.35 2.62 12.86
N PHE A 208 -21.83 1.41 12.53
CA PHE A 208 -22.71 0.63 13.39
C PHE A 208 -22.50 -0.87 13.16
N LEU A 209 -22.90 -1.66 14.16
CA LEU A 209 -22.90 -3.12 14.12
C LEU A 209 -24.30 -3.63 14.36
N ILE A 210 -24.71 -4.67 13.62
CA ILE A 210 -25.96 -5.40 13.83
C ILE A 210 -25.66 -6.89 14.09
N PRO A 211 -26.47 -7.58 14.92
CA PRO A 211 -26.22 -8.97 15.22
C PRO A 211 -26.61 -9.88 14.04
N VAL A 212 -25.75 -10.85 13.74
CA VAL A 212 -26.13 -11.99 12.88
C VAL A 212 -27.24 -12.79 13.55
N THR A 213 -28.35 -13.01 12.85
CA THR A 213 -29.50 -13.73 13.39
C THR A 213 -29.56 -15.17 12.91
N PHE A 214 -30.08 -16.05 13.78
CA PHE A 214 -30.37 -17.46 13.48
C PHE A 214 -31.89 -17.66 13.51
N LYS A 215 -32.42 -18.29 12.47
CA LYS A 215 -33.85 -18.70 12.45
C LYS A 215 -34.03 -19.91 13.34
N GLY A 216 -34.83 -19.77 14.40
CA GLY A 216 -35.11 -20.88 15.29
C GLY A 216 -35.85 -22.01 14.60
N GLY A 217 -35.42 -23.26 14.84
CA GLY A 217 -36.04 -24.45 14.25
C GLY A 217 -35.62 -24.78 12.81
N ASP A 218 -34.85 -23.92 12.15
CA ASP A 218 -34.34 -24.19 10.81
C ASP A 218 -32.92 -24.80 10.93
N ALA A 219 -32.82 -26.10 10.63
CA ALA A 219 -31.54 -26.81 10.69
C ALA A 219 -30.56 -26.42 9.56
N VAL A 220 -31.04 -25.75 8.54
CA VAL A 220 -30.30 -25.47 7.30
C VAL A 220 -29.84 -24.00 7.25
N ASP A 221 -30.64 -23.04 7.72
CA ASP A 221 -30.32 -21.61 7.74
C ASP A 221 -28.89 -21.29 8.22
N PRO A 222 -28.35 -21.96 9.27
CA PRO A 222 -26.97 -21.67 9.72
C PRO A 222 -25.88 -21.96 8.70
N TRP A 223 -26.15 -22.76 7.67
CA TRP A 223 -25.18 -23.26 6.71
C TRP A 223 -25.26 -22.58 5.33
N LEU A 224 -26.33 -21.80 5.08
CA LEU A 224 -26.65 -21.31 3.73
C LEU A 224 -25.72 -20.22 3.23
N GLN A 225 -25.38 -19.24 4.05
CA GLN A 225 -24.69 -18.05 3.60
C GLN A 225 -23.21 -18.05 3.98
N PHE A 226 -22.33 -18.06 2.98
CA PHE A 226 -20.88 -17.92 3.14
C PHE A 226 -20.52 -16.44 3.06
N ASN A 227 -20.89 -15.68 4.07
CA ASN A 227 -20.74 -14.23 4.11
C ASN A 227 -19.97 -13.70 5.32
N LEU A 228 -19.54 -14.57 6.24
CA LEU A 228 -18.83 -14.15 7.45
C LEU A 228 -17.33 -14.49 7.37
N ARG A 229 -16.50 -13.56 7.74
CA ARG A 229 -15.08 -13.76 8.02
C ARG A 229 -14.92 -14.26 9.45
N ALA A 230 -14.25 -15.39 9.63
CA ALA A 230 -14.06 -16.00 10.93
C ALA A 230 -12.79 -15.49 11.62
N PHE A 231 -12.91 -15.22 12.92
CA PHE A 231 -11.79 -14.91 13.79
C PHE A 231 -11.99 -15.57 15.15
N GLY A 232 -10.91 -15.69 15.93
CA GLY A 232 -11.03 -16.30 17.23
C GLY A 232 -9.97 -15.80 18.19
N ARG A 233 -10.19 -16.06 19.48
CA ARG A 233 -9.23 -15.87 20.56
C ARG A 233 -8.67 -17.21 20.96
N LEU A 234 -7.37 -17.38 20.85
CA LEU A 234 -6.66 -18.59 21.30
C LEU A 234 -6.68 -18.70 22.83
N ARG A 235 -6.68 -19.92 23.35
CA ARG A 235 -6.44 -20.18 24.78
C ARG A 235 -5.00 -19.84 25.14
N ASP A 236 -4.76 -19.65 26.44
CA ASP A 236 -3.41 -19.37 26.96
C ASP A 236 -2.44 -20.50 26.58
N GLY A 237 -1.27 -20.10 26.07
CA GLY A 237 -0.22 -21.04 25.66
C GLY A 237 -0.43 -21.71 24.29
N VAL A 238 -1.52 -21.50 23.59
CA VAL A 238 -1.75 -22.04 22.26
C VAL A 238 -1.17 -21.11 21.20
N THR A 239 -0.39 -21.66 20.28
CA THR A 239 0.15 -20.92 19.12
C THR A 239 -0.78 -21.02 17.90
N PRO A 240 -0.72 -20.05 16.96
CA PRO A 240 -1.51 -20.14 15.71
C PRO A 240 -1.25 -21.44 14.93
N GLY A 241 -0.01 -21.94 14.94
CA GLY A 241 0.35 -23.21 14.28
C GLY A 241 -0.34 -24.44 14.89
N LEU A 242 -0.44 -24.49 16.23
CA LEU A 242 -1.16 -25.58 16.91
C LEU A 242 -2.66 -25.52 16.61
N ALA A 243 -3.27 -24.32 16.68
CA ALA A 243 -4.66 -24.14 16.34
C ALA A 243 -4.97 -24.50 14.88
N GLN A 244 -4.05 -24.16 13.95
CA GLN A 244 -4.19 -24.56 12.53
C GLN A 244 -4.12 -26.08 12.35
N ALA A 245 -3.21 -26.76 13.06
CA ALA A 245 -3.09 -28.22 12.99
C ALA A 245 -4.37 -28.91 13.53
N GLU A 246 -4.91 -28.41 14.66
CA GLU A 246 -6.18 -28.88 15.20
C GLU A 246 -7.34 -28.67 14.22
N LEU A 247 -7.50 -27.45 13.68
CA LEU A 247 -8.56 -27.15 12.73
C LEU A 247 -8.51 -28.04 11.48
N ARG A 248 -7.31 -28.32 10.96
CA ARG A 248 -7.15 -29.27 9.84
C ARG A 248 -7.61 -30.68 10.20
N GLY A 249 -7.37 -31.12 11.44
CA GLY A 249 -7.87 -32.39 11.95
C GLY A 249 -9.38 -32.42 12.13
N LEU A 250 -9.97 -31.29 12.55
CA LEU A 250 -11.42 -31.15 12.77
C LEU A 250 -12.23 -30.95 11.47
N GLN A 251 -11.58 -30.63 10.34
CA GLN A 251 -12.33 -30.28 9.13
C GLN A 251 -13.27 -31.38 8.65
N LYS A 252 -12.82 -32.61 8.59
CA LYS A 252 -13.69 -33.72 8.13
C LYS A 252 -14.96 -33.86 8.99
N PRO A 253 -14.92 -33.93 10.32
CA PRO A 253 -16.12 -33.93 11.16
C PRO A 253 -16.93 -32.61 11.01
N LEU A 254 -16.32 -31.44 10.85
CA LEU A 254 -17.03 -30.19 10.67
C LEU A 254 -17.77 -30.13 9.32
N LEU A 255 -17.16 -30.65 8.24
CA LEU A 255 -17.82 -30.74 6.93
C LEU A 255 -18.98 -31.74 6.92
N ALA A 256 -18.95 -32.72 7.77
CA ALA A 256 -20.07 -33.68 7.93
C ALA A 256 -21.31 -33.08 8.62
N LEU A 257 -21.17 -31.91 9.26
CA LEU A 257 -22.28 -31.17 9.89
C LEU A 257 -23.12 -30.40 8.86
N PHE A 258 -22.58 -30.18 7.66
CA PHE A 258 -23.34 -29.51 6.60
C PHE A 258 -24.51 -30.42 6.16
N PRO A 259 -25.68 -29.84 5.91
CA PRO A 259 -26.84 -30.63 5.41
C PRO A 259 -26.66 -31.17 4.00
N TRP A 260 -25.53 -30.85 3.36
CA TRP A 260 -25.12 -31.37 2.05
C TRP A 260 -23.64 -31.74 2.03
N ARG A 261 -23.23 -32.52 1.04
CA ARG A 261 -21.84 -32.97 0.92
C ARG A 261 -20.94 -31.81 0.43
N MET A 262 -19.99 -31.43 1.26
CA MET A 262 -18.96 -30.44 0.93
C MET A 262 -17.80 -31.09 0.15
N PRO A 263 -17.09 -30.36 -0.74
CA PRO A 263 -15.89 -30.84 -1.42
C PRO A 263 -14.76 -31.18 -0.45
N ASP A 264 -14.09 -32.34 -0.69
CA ASP A 264 -13.01 -32.84 0.18
C ASP A 264 -11.81 -31.88 0.26
N ILE A 265 -11.57 -31.05 -0.75
CA ILE A 265 -10.50 -30.05 -0.78
C ILE A 265 -10.63 -29.02 0.35
N TRP A 266 -11.86 -28.72 0.79
CA TRP A 266 -12.11 -27.80 1.89
C TRP A 266 -11.57 -28.32 3.23
N ALA A 267 -11.24 -29.61 3.32
CA ALA A 267 -10.66 -30.20 4.51
C ALA A 267 -9.15 -29.92 4.67
N SER A 268 -8.44 -29.50 3.63
CA SER A 268 -6.97 -29.49 3.62
C SER A 268 -6.31 -28.12 3.76
N GLU A 269 -7.02 -27.02 3.47
CA GLU A 269 -6.41 -25.71 3.27
C GLU A 269 -6.74 -24.65 4.34
N MET A 270 -7.00 -25.08 5.58
CA MET A 270 -7.26 -24.14 6.67
C MET A 270 -6.00 -23.40 7.12
N THR A 271 -6.12 -22.10 7.33
CA THR A 271 -5.06 -21.23 7.82
C THR A 271 -5.50 -20.50 9.08
N VAL A 272 -4.57 -20.34 10.03
CA VAL A 272 -4.75 -19.54 11.25
C VAL A 272 -3.58 -18.57 11.34
N GLU A 273 -3.86 -17.31 11.24
CA GLU A 273 -2.85 -16.25 11.26
C GLU A 273 -3.20 -15.15 12.26
N PRO A 274 -2.21 -14.44 12.85
CA PRO A 274 -2.49 -13.32 13.74
C PRO A 274 -3.41 -12.29 13.06
N LEU A 275 -4.39 -11.77 13.80
CA LEU A 275 -5.40 -10.84 13.27
C LEU A 275 -4.74 -9.58 12.66
N LEU A 276 -3.67 -9.06 13.28
CA LEU A 276 -2.90 -7.94 12.72
C LEU A 276 -2.27 -8.32 11.36
N GLU A 277 -1.63 -9.47 11.27
CA GLU A 277 -0.97 -9.92 10.02
C GLU A 277 -1.99 -10.10 8.89
N SER A 278 -3.19 -10.58 9.21
CA SER A 278 -4.26 -10.73 8.21
C SER A 278 -4.75 -9.40 7.62
N GLN A 279 -4.62 -8.29 8.37
CA GLN A 279 -5.01 -6.96 7.91
C GLN A 279 -3.90 -6.26 7.11
N VAL A 280 -2.64 -6.48 7.48
CA VAL A 280 -1.52 -5.68 6.96
C VAL A 280 -0.46 -6.50 6.22
N GLY A 281 -0.59 -7.82 6.18
CA GLY A 281 0.41 -8.73 5.59
C GLY A 281 0.73 -8.43 4.13
N SER A 282 -0.27 -8.04 3.34
CA SER A 282 -0.10 -7.66 1.94
C SER A 282 0.68 -6.34 1.75
N LEU A 283 0.65 -5.44 2.76
CA LEU A 283 1.37 -4.17 2.73
C LEU A 283 2.83 -4.30 3.20
N ARG A 284 3.12 -5.27 4.06
CA ARG A 284 4.44 -5.48 4.67
C ARG A 284 5.57 -5.50 3.66
N PRO A 285 5.54 -6.31 2.57
CA PRO A 285 6.63 -6.33 1.61
C PRO A 285 6.79 -5.01 0.84
N ARG A 286 5.70 -4.26 0.60
CA ARG A 286 5.75 -2.95 -0.06
C ARG A 286 6.41 -1.90 0.83
N LEU A 287 6.04 -1.85 2.11
CA LEU A 287 6.61 -0.93 3.10
C LEU A 287 8.08 -1.24 3.38
N LEU A 288 8.46 -2.51 3.49
CA LEU A 288 9.85 -2.91 3.65
C LEU A 288 10.72 -2.56 2.43
N LEU A 289 10.18 -2.69 1.22
CA LEU A 289 10.87 -2.26 -0.01
C LEU A 289 11.12 -0.74 0.00
N LEU A 290 10.10 0.05 0.33
CA LEU A 290 10.23 1.51 0.45
C LEU A 290 11.25 1.88 1.54
N PHE A 291 11.22 1.19 2.68
CA PHE A 291 12.16 1.42 3.78
C PHE A 291 13.61 1.12 3.38
N ALA A 292 13.82 0.02 2.67
CA ALA A 292 15.13 -0.30 2.12
C ALA A 292 15.62 0.78 1.13
N ALA A 293 14.73 1.25 0.25
CA ALA A 293 15.07 2.29 -0.73
C ALA A 293 15.45 3.63 -0.05
N VAL A 294 14.70 4.07 0.96
CA VAL A 294 15.07 5.31 1.69
C VAL A 294 16.30 5.10 2.57
N GLY A 295 16.55 3.88 3.06
CA GLY A 295 17.80 3.52 3.73
C GLY A 295 19.02 3.70 2.83
N LEU A 296 18.91 3.31 1.55
CA LEU A 296 19.95 3.56 0.56
C LEU A 296 20.19 5.06 0.33
N ILE A 297 19.11 5.88 0.33
CA ILE A 297 19.25 7.35 0.24
C ILE A 297 20.03 7.89 1.45
N LEU A 298 19.77 7.42 2.65
CA LEU A 298 20.52 7.85 3.83
C LEU A 298 21.99 7.51 3.70
N LEU A 299 22.33 6.33 3.17
CA LEU A 299 23.72 5.95 2.90
C LEU A 299 24.38 6.86 1.84
N ILE A 300 23.65 7.21 0.77
CA ILE A 300 24.09 8.18 -0.24
C ILE A 300 24.34 9.55 0.41
N ALA A 301 23.44 10.02 1.27
CA ALA A 301 23.58 11.28 1.99
C ALA A 301 24.79 11.26 2.94
N CYS A 302 24.98 10.17 3.68
CA CYS A 302 26.16 10.00 4.54
C CYS A 302 27.48 10.00 3.74
N ALA A 303 27.52 9.32 2.57
CA ALA A 303 28.69 9.33 1.70
C ALA A 303 29.02 10.73 1.18
N ASN A 304 27.98 11.53 0.83
CA ASN A 304 28.13 12.92 0.41
C ASN A 304 28.74 13.79 1.51
N VAL A 305 28.16 13.70 2.71
CA VAL A 305 28.66 14.52 3.84
C VAL A 305 30.06 14.04 4.25
N ALA A 306 30.35 12.74 4.16
CA ALA A 306 31.70 12.22 4.37
C ALA A 306 32.72 12.82 3.38
N ASN A 307 32.37 12.91 2.10
CA ASN A 307 33.23 13.56 1.10
C ASN A 307 33.43 15.06 1.35
N LEU A 308 32.35 15.76 1.74
CA LEU A 308 32.42 17.19 2.11
C LEU A 308 33.29 17.41 3.34
N THR A 309 33.18 16.54 4.36
CA THR A 309 34.00 16.63 5.58
C THR A 309 35.47 16.26 5.32
N LEU A 310 35.76 15.29 4.45
CA LEU A 310 37.14 14.98 4.00
C LEU A 310 37.76 16.14 3.25
N ALA A 311 37.02 16.80 2.36
CA ALA A 311 37.49 17.98 1.63
C ALA A 311 37.84 19.13 2.60
N ARG A 312 37.02 19.37 3.61
CA ARG A 312 37.24 20.38 4.65
C ARG A 312 38.42 20.03 5.57
N ALA A 313 38.57 18.73 5.91
CA ALA A 313 39.63 18.24 6.74
C ALA A 313 41.03 18.50 6.15
N ALA A 314 41.17 18.38 4.82
CA ALA A 314 42.40 18.68 4.09
C ALA A 314 42.86 20.15 4.28
N GLY A 315 41.92 21.09 4.36
CA GLY A 315 42.22 22.50 4.67
C GLY A 315 42.65 22.76 6.12
N ARG A 316 42.40 21.81 7.03
CA ARG A 316 42.68 21.93 8.48
C ARG A 316 43.86 21.03 8.96
N GLU A 317 44.56 20.39 8.03
CA GLU A 317 45.70 19.52 8.37
C GLU A 317 46.76 20.25 9.18
N ARG A 318 47.09 21.53 8.81
CA ARG A 318 48.08 22.35 9.55
C ARG A 318 47.62 22.70 10.98
N GLU A 319 46.34 23.01 11.15
CA GLU A 319 45.74 23.27 12.48
C GLU A 319 45.82 22.01 13.38
N MET A 320 45.51 20.85 12.85
CA MET A 320 45.54 19.59 13.57
C MET A 320 46.96 19.13 13.89
N ALA A 321 47.91 19.40 12.99
CA ALA A 321 49.32 19.11 13.22
C ALA A 321 49.89 20.00 14.36
N ILE A 322 49.54 21.29 14.40
CA ILE A 322 49.93 22.22 15.49
C ILE A 322 49.33 21.72 16.83
N ARG A 323 48.07 21.33 16.86
CA ARG A 323 47.42 20.79 18.08
C ARG A 323 48.11 19.51 18.58
N GLY A 324 48.45 18.61 17.64
CA GLY A 324 49.19 17.36 17.93
C GLY A 324 50.59 17.70 18.50
N ALA A 325 51.29 18.66 17.92
CA ALA A 325 52.60 19.11 18.44
C ALA A 325 52.50 19.78 19.81
N LEU A 326 51.37 20.40 20.14
CA LEU A 326 51.09 20.98 21.48
C LEU A 326 50.60 19.94 22.51
N GLY A 327 50.63 18.61 22.15
CA GLY A 327 50.33 17.51 23.08
C GLY A 327 48.88 17.03 23.08
N ALA A 328 48.05 17.38 22.06
CA ALA A 328 46.70 16.82 21.94
C ALA A 328 46.76 15.34 21.58
N SER A 329 46.20 14.45 22.44
CA SER A 329 46.10 13.02 22.14
C SER A 329 45.20 12.72 20.94
N THR A 330 45.53 11.69 20.17
CA THR A 330 44.73 11.19 19.02
C THR A 330 43.26 10.98 19.41
N ARG A 331 43.01 10.39 20.58
CA ARG A 331 41.65 10.17 21.10
C ARG A 331 40.85 11.46 21.29
N ARG A 332 41.52 12.56 21.71
CA ARG A 332 40.87 13.86 21.87
C ARG A 332 40.51 14.49 20.51
N LEU A 333 41.37 14.35 19.50
CA LEU A 333 41.12 14.84 18.15
C LEU A 333 39.98 14.06 17.50
N VAL A 334 39.96 12.72 17.60
CA VAL A 334 38.87 11.87 17.12
C VAL A 334 37.55 12.23 17.78
N ARG A 335 37.54 12.37 19.12
CA ARG A 335 36.30 12.75 19.84
C ARG A 335 35.79 14.12 19.40
N GLN A 336 36.66 15.10 19.18
CA GLN A 336 36.27 16.42 18.71
C GLN A 336 35.61 16.32 17.30
N LEU A 337 36.20 15.58 16.36
CA LEU A 337 35.64 15.39 15.02
C LEU A 337 34.30 14.66 15.06
N LEU A 338 34.17 13.63 15.88
CA LEU A 338 32.92 12.91 16.09
C LEU A 338 31.86 13.80 16.73
N SER A 339 32.23 14.72 17.67
CA SER A 339 31.27 15.66 18.26
C SER A 339 30.80 16.72 17.25
N GLU A 340 31.66 17.20 16.35
CA GLU A 340 31.27 18.08 15.23
C GLU A 340 30.25 17.35 14.29
N SER A 341 30.54 16.09 13.95
CA SER A 341 29.68 15.26 13.11
C SER A 341 28.35 14.92 13.80
N ALA A 342 28.38 14.58 15.09
CA ALA A 342 27.16 14.30 15.87
C ALA A 342 26.26 15.56 15.96
N THR A 343 26.86 16.75 16.15
CA THR A 343 26.12 18.03 16.16
C THR A 343 25.42 18.28 14.83
N LEU A 344 26.13 18.04 13.72
CA LEU A 344 25.53 18.10 12.36
C LEU A 344 24.40 17.10 12.21
N GLY A 345 24.59 15.86 12.67
CA GLY A 345 23.57 14.82 12.63
C GLY A 345 22.32 15.20 13.43
N ILE A 346 22.48 15.75 14.64
CA ILE A 346 21.36 16.19 15.49
C ILE A 346 20.58 17.35 14.83
N LEU A 347 21.27 18.34 14.29
CA LEU A 347 20.64 19.47 13.60
C LEU A 347 19.90 18.99 12.34
N ALA A 348 20.53 18.12 11.57
CA ALA A 348 19.89 17.50 10.40
C ALA A 348 18.70 16.63 10.80
N GLY A 349 18.78 15.92 11.94
CA GLY A 349 17.69 15.13 12.49
C GLY A 349 16.49 15.98 12.91
N ALA A 350 16.71 17.13 13.53
CA ALA A 350 15.63 18.05 13.89
C ALA A 350 14.90 18.59 12.64
N VAL A 351 15.66 19.03 11.63
CA VAL A 351 15.08 19.43 10.33
C VAL A 351 14.43 18.26 9.63
N GLY A 352 15.05 17.06 9.69
CA GLY A 352 14.53 15.81 9.14
C GLY A 352 13.20 15.39 9.77
N LEU A 353 13.05 15.52 11.08
CA LEU A 353 11.79 15.23 11.77
C LEU A 353 10.68 16.19 11.34
N PHE A 354 11.00 17.47 11.15
CA PHE A 354 10.03 18.44 10.62
C PHE A 354 9.61 18.11 9.19
N THR A 355 10.56 17.78 8.32
CA THR A 355 10.26 17.35 6.94
C THR A 355 9.49 16.03 6.91
N ALA A 356 9.79 15.09 7.82
CA ALA A 356 9.03 13.85 7.96
C ALA A 356 7.56 14.12 8.34
N ALA A 357 7.31 15.00 9.31
CA ALA A 357 5.96 15.39 9.71
C ALA A 357 5.15 15.98 8.54
N ALA A 358 5.78 16.86 7.76
CA ALA A 358 5.16 17.43 6.56
C ALA A 358 4.90 16.35 5.48
N SER A 359 5.87 15.46 5.25
CA SER A 359 5.76 14.35 4.28
C SER A 359 4.66 13.36 4.67
N VAL A 360 4.56 12.99 5.94
CA VAL A 360 3.50 12.08 6.43
C VAL A 360 2.12 12.68 6.18
N ARG A 361 1.91 13.95 6.50
CA ARG A 361 0.63 14.64 6.23
C ARG A 361 0.28 14.68 4.73
N ALA A 362 1.27 14.84 3.87
CA ALA A 362 1.07 14.80 2.42
C ALA A 362 0.76 13.38 1.94
N LEU A 363 1.50 12.38 2.42
CA LEU A 363 1.34 10.97 2.06
C LEU A 363 -0.04 10.43 2.48
N THR A 364 -0.50 10.71 3.69
CA THR A 364 -1.81 10.23 4.17
C THR A 364 -2.99 10.78 3.38
N ARG A 365 -2.85 11.98 2.79
CA ARG A 365 -3.87 12.56 1.89
C ARG A 365 -3.83 11.95 0.48
N TRP A 366 -2.71 11.39 0.09
CA TRP A 366 -2.48 10.89 -1.27
C TRP A 366 -2.58 9.37 -1.38
N LEU A 367 -2.45 8.64 -0.26
CA LEU A 367 -2.68 7.20 -0.20
C LEU A 367 -4.17 6.89 -0.44
N PRO A 368 -4.48 5.77 -1.11
CA PRO A 368 -5.85 5.31 -1.26
C PRO A 368 -6.57 5.20 0.10
N ALA A 369 -7.84 5.62 0.14
CA ALA A 369 -8.62 5.62 1.38
C ALA A 369 -8.86 4.21 1.94
N ASP A 370 -8.84 3.21 1.07
CA ASP A 370 -8.94 1.78 1.39
C ASP A 370 -7.64 1.17 1.95
N THR A 371 -6.56 1.97 2.08
CA THR A 371 -5.32 1.49 2.72
C THR A 371 -5.57 1.20 4.20
N PRO A 372 -5.37 -0.04 4.66
CA PRO A 372 -5.60 -0.39 6.05
C PRO A 372 -4.83 0.52 7.01
N ARG A 373 -5.50 1.00 8.06
CA ARG A 373 -4.93 1.80 9.16
C ARG A 373 -4.28 3.13 8.75
N VAL A 374 -4.53 3.64 7.54
CA VAL A 374 -3.97 4.93 7.08
C VAL A 374 -4.39 6.10 7.98
N GLN A 375 -5.57 6.02 8.57
CA GLN A 375 -6.11 7.05 9.48
C GLN A 375 -5.43 7.06 10.87
N GLU A 376 -4.72 5.97 11.23
CA GLU A 376 -3.98 5.84 12.48
C GLU A 376 -2.55 6.38 12.38
N VAL A 377 -2.11 6.77 11.16
CA VAL A 377 -0.74 7.20 10.91
C VAL A 377 -0.46 8.52 11.62
N SER A 378 0.38 8.46 12.63
CA SER A 378 0.82 9.61 13.43
C SER A 378 2.26 9.44 13.93
N LEU A 379 2.85 10.54 14.36
CA LEU A 379 4.19 10.54 14.92
C LEU A 379 4.16 10.08 16.39
N HIS A 380 4.35 8.81 16.62
CA HIS A 380 4.46 8.24 17.95
C HIS A 380 5.90 8.38 18.51
N TRP A 381 6.07 8.18 19.82
CA TRP A 381 7.39 8.25 20.45
C TRP A 381 8.45 7.31 19.86
N PRO A 382 8.15 6.07 19.40
CA PRO A 382 9.13 5.20 18.75
C PRO A 382 9.75 5.83 17.49
N VAL A 383 8.96 6.62 16.75
CA VAL A 383 9.44 7.34 15.55
C VAL A 383 10.45 8.41 15.93
N ILE A 384 10.25 9.12 17.04
CA ILE A 384 11.20 10.14 17.53
C ILE A 384 12.52 9.47 17.95
N VAL A 385 12.45 8.33 18.63
CA VAL A 385 13.62 7.54 19.01
C VAL A 385 14.36 7.02 17.77
N PHE A 386 13.62 6.52 16.78
CA PHE A 386 14.20 6.10 15.51
C PHE A 386 14.91 7.26 14.81
N ALA A 387 14.28 8.43 14.70
CA ALA A 387 14.86 9.61 14.07
C ALA A 387 16.14 10.08 14.80
N ALA A 388 16.14 10.07 16.14
CA ALA A 388 17.31 10.36 16.95
C ALA A 388 18.44 9.33 16.72
N GLY A 389 18.09 8.04 16.73
CA GLY A 389 19.03 6.96 16.44
C GLY A 389 19.64 7.06 15.03
N ALA A 390 18.81 7.29 14.01
CA ALA A 390 19.26 7.48 12.64
C ALA A 390 20.17 8.72 12.48
N SER A 391 19.89 9.80 13.20
CA SER A 391 20.69 11.02 13.20
C SER A 391 22.08 10.80 13.83
N LEU A 392 22.13 10.09 14.95
CA LEU A 392 23.38 9.76 15.61
C LEU A 392 24.20 8.76 14.79
N LEU A 393 23.54 7.73 14.23
CA LEU A 393 24.16 6.75 13.35
C LEU A 393 24.75 7.41 12.11
N ALA A 394 23.98 8.28 11.45
CA ALA A 394 24.48 9.07 10.32
C ALA A 394 25.70 9.89 10.75
N GLY A 395 25.61 10.65 11.85
CA GLY A 395 26.70 11.44 12.40
C GLY A 395 27.96 10.61 12.65
N PHE A 396 27.80 9.41 13.17
CA PHE A 396 28.89 8.45 13.39
C PHE A 396 29.48 7.94 12.07
N LEU A 397 28.64 7.49 11.12
CA LEU A 397 29.08 6.90 9.85
C LEU A 397 29.91 7.90 9.02
N PHE A 398 29.42 9.13 8.82
CA PHE A 398 30.18 10.10 8.03
C PHE A 398 31.32 10.77 8.81
N GLY A 399 31.28 10.78 10.14
CA GLY A 399 32.35 11.30 10.99
C GLY A 399 33.51 10.34 11.20
N LEU A 400 33.26 9.03 11.15
CA LEU A 400 34.25 8.01 11.45
C LEU A 400 35.39 7.97 10.40
N ILE A 401 35.06 8.06 9.12
CA ILE A 401 36.05 7.97 8.03
C ILE A 401 37.09 9.11 8.12
N PRO A 402 36.71 10.40 8.23
CA PRO A 402 37.66 11.48 8.42
C PRO A 402 38.45 11.36 9.74
N ALA A 403 37.77 10.97 10.81
CA ALA A 403 38.38 10.84 12.13
C ALA A 403 39.50 9.79 12.14
N LEU A 404 39.29 8.63 11.53
CA LEU A 404 40.29 7.56 11.43
C LEU A 404 41.48 7.97 10.54
N HIS A 405 41.23 8.72 9.47
CA HIS A 405 42.29 9.21 8.57
C HIS A 405 43.18 10.25 9.24
N MET A 406 42.60 11.17 10.00
CA MET A 406 43.35 12.23 10.72
C MET A 406 44.04 11.74 12.00
N ALA A 407 43.58 10.59 12.54
CA ALA A 407 44.12 10.03 13.78
C ALA A 407 45.47 9.33 13.59
N ARG A 408 45.90 9.05 12.36
CA ARG A 408 47.21 8.44 12.11
C ARG A 408 48.32 9.50 12.16
N PRO A 409 49.12 9.59 13.25
CA PRO A 409 50.12 10.65 13.41
C PRO A 409 51.28 10.45 12.44
N LYS A 410 51.42 11.35 11.50
CA LYS A 410 52.59 11.50 10.65
C LYS A 410 53.44 12.67 11.17
N LEU A 411 53.75 12.67 12.47
CA LEU A 411 54.55 13.76 13.09
C LEU A 411 55.89 14.00 12.38
N GLY A 412 56.56 12.96 11.87
CA GLY A 412 57.81 13.11 11.14
C GLY A 412 57.72 13.77 9.77
N GLN A 413 56.55 13.73 9.11
CA GLN A 413 56.36 14.29 7.76
C GLN A 413 55.82 15.74 7.77
N ALA A 414 55.18 16.16 8.87
CA ALA A 414 54.63 17.52 8.99
C ALA A 414 55.71 18.57 9.27
N LEU A 415 56.85 18.19 9.87
CA LEU A 415 57.98 19.06 10.17
C LEU A 415 58.94 19.22 8.99
N HIS A 416 58.90 18.37 7.97
CA HIS A 416 59.73 18.47 6.77
C HIS A 416 58.89 19.02 5.59
N ALA A 417 58.22 20.15 5.80
CA ALA A 417 57.26 20.75 4.90
C ALA A 417 57.86 21.37 3.63
N GLY A 418 59.04 20.95 3.22
CA GLY A 418 59.72 21.40 2.00
C GLY A 418 59.59 20.47 0.78
N SER A 419 59.34 19.19 0.91
CA SER A 419 59.29 18.27 -0.19
C SER A 419 58.43 17.03 0.00
N ARG A 420 57.38 16.92 -0.84
CA ARG A 420 56.74 15.64 -1.31
C ARG A 420 56.10 14.69 -0.29
N SER A 421 55.03 15.13 0.36
CA SER A 421 54.11 14.14 0.98
C SER A 421 53.02 13.66 -0.03
N VAL A 422 53.43 13.04 -1.10
CA VAL A 422 52.53 12.51 -2.15
C VAL A 422 51.70 11.31 -1.64
N ALA A 423 52.27 10.47 -0.81
CA ALA A 423 51.67 9.19 -0.39
C ALA A 423 50.42 9.33 0.51
N GLY A 424 50.37 10.32 1.43
CA GLY A 424 49.21 10.55 2.29
C GLY A 424 47.99 11.10 1.55
N LYS A 425 48.25 11.92 0.55
CA LYS A 425 47.24 12.57 -0.30
C LYS A 425 46.61 11.58 -1.30
N VAL A 426 47.35 10.59 -1.78
CA VAL A 426 46.85 9.52 -2.68
C VAL A 426 45.85 8.62 -1.95
N GLY A 427 46.03 8.33 -0.66
CA GLY A 427 45.09 7.51 0.12
C GLY A 427 43.74 8.18 0.33
N GLN A 428 43.73 9.48 0.66
CA GLN A 428 42.49 10.25 0.85
C GLN A 428 41.70 10.38 -0.47
N PHE A 429 42.41 10.59 -1.57
CA PHE A 429 41.82 10.64 -2.91
C PHE A 429 41.14 9.32 -3.31
N ARG A 430 41.76 8.17 -3.05
CA ARG A 430 41.17 6.85 -3.33
C ARG A 430 39.89 6.59 -2.53
N VAL A 431 39.86 6.98 -1.25
CA VAL A 431 38.67 6.85 -0.41
C VAL A 431 37.52 7.72 -0.93
N SER A 432 37.79 8.98 -1.26
CA SER A 432 36.76 9.86 -1.84
C SER A 432 36.20 9.34 -3.17
N MET A 433 37.07 8.79 -4.04
CA MET A 433 36.65 8.14 -5.28
C MET A 433 35.77 6.90 -5.02
N ALA A 434 36.18 6.04 -4.08
CA ALA A 434 35.40 4.86 -3.71
C ALA A 434 34.02 5.21 -3.15
N LEU A 435 33.93 6.25 -2.33
CA LEU A 435 32.64 6.75 -1.82
C LEU A 435 31.72 7.23 -2.93
N VAL A 436 32.27 7.97 -3.94
CA VAL A 436 31.46 8.44 -5.08
C VAL A 436 31.04 7.31 -5.99
N VAL A 437 31.92 6.36 -6.25
CA VAL A 437 31.57 5.13 -7.03
C VAL A 437 30.46 4.35 -6.31
N GLY A 438 30.59 4.15 -5.00
CA GLY A 438 29.57 3.50 -4.17
C GLY A 438 28.24 4.26 -4.17
N GLN A 439 28.31 5.58 -4.04
CA GLN A 439 27.13 6.46 -4.09
C GLN A 439 26.43 6.38 -5.47
N ILE A 440 27.16 6.43 -6.57
CA ILE A 440 26.60 6.27 -7.91
C ILE A 440 25.97 4.88 -8.04
N ALA A 441 26.63 3.83 -7.56
CA ALA A 441 26.10 2.48 -7.59
C ALA A 441 24.79 2.34 -6.81
N LEU A 442 24.69 2.93 -5.60
CA LEU A 442 23.46 2.95 -4.82
C LEU A 442 22.35 3.76 -5.52
N SER A 443 22.69 4.90 -6.11
CA SER A 443 21.74 5.72 -6.88
C SER A 443 21.20 4.95 -8.09
N VAL A 444 22.06 4.27 -8.84
CA VAL A 444 21.69 3.41 -9.99
C VAL A 444 20.76 2.29 -9.53
N LEU A 445 21.07 1.63 -8.41
CA LEU A 445 20.23 0.58 -7.85
C LEU A 445 18.79 1.06 -7.56
N VAL A 446 18.67 2.20 -6.87
CA VAL A 446 17.36 2.78 -6.53
C VAL A 446 16.60 3.22 -7.77
N ILE A 447 17.28 3.91 -8.71
CA ILE A 447 16.66 4.42 -9.94
C ILE A 447 16.25 3.27 -10.87
N THR A 448 17.04 2.18 -10.94
CA THR A 448 16.67 0.99 -11.71
C THR A 448 15.42 0.34 -11.14
N GLY A 449 15.31 0.21 -9.80
CA GLY A 449 14.10 -0.29 -9.14
C GLY A 449 12.87 0.57 -9.43
N ALA A 450 13.01 1.88 -9.35
CA ALA A 450 11.94 2.84 -9.69
C ALA A 450 11.56 2.74 -11.19
N GLY A 451 12.55 2.63 -12.08
CA GLY A 451 12.34 2.49 -13.53
C GLY A 451 11.60 1.21 -13.90
N LEU A 452 11.96 0.07 -13.29
CA LEU A 452 11.27 -1.21 -13.51
C LEU A 452 9.81 -1.15 -13.10
N LEU A 453 9.51 -0.55 -11.94
CA LEU A 453 8.12 -0.39 -11.49
C LEU A 453 7.33 0.61 -12.33
N LEU A 454 7.98 1.68 -12.80
CA LEU A 454 7.34 2.62 -13.72
C LEU A 454 7.04 1.96 -15.08
N HIS A 455 7.96 1.17 -15.60
CA HIS A 455 7.74 0.39 -16.84
C HIS A 455 6.63 -0.65 -16.64
N SER A 456 6.62 -1.35 -15.50
CA SER A 456 5.56 -2.28 -15.11
C SER A 456 4.18 -1.59 -15.02
N LEU A 457 4.12 -0.42 -14.40
CA LEU A 457 2.90 0.38 -14.33
C LEU A 457 2.43 0.84 -15.71
N TRP A 458 3.37 1.26 -16.57
CA TRP A 458 3.06 1.63 -17.95
C TRP A 458 2.48 0.45 -18.72
N ARG A 459 3.09 -0.75 -18.62
CA ARG A 459 2.56 -2.00 -19.21
C ARG A 459 1.16 -2.30 -18.69
N LEU A 460 0.97 -2.24 -17.39
CA LEU A 460 -0.33 -2.48 -16.76
C LEU A 460 -1.39 -1.49 -17.24
N SER A 461 -1.03 -0.23 -17.47
CA SER A 461 -1.95 0.79 -17.99
C SER A 461 -2.33 0.60 -19.48
N GLN A 462 -1.61 -0.27 -20.20
CA GLN A 462 -1.90 -0.62 -21.60
C GLN A 462 -2.75 -1.90 -21.71
N VAL A 463 -3.01 -2.58 -20.59
CA VAL A 463 -3.87 -3.77 -20.59
C VAL A 463 -5.29 -3.37 -20.96
N ASP A 464 -5.84 -4.06 -21.96
CA ASP A 464 -7.24 -3.90 -22.32
C ASP A 464 -8.13 -4.54 -21.22
N PRO A 465 -8.97 -3.76 -20.53
CA PRO A 465 -9.85 -4.32 -19.51
C PRO A 465 -10.93 -5.27 -20.07
N GLY A 466 -11.05 -5.38 -21.38
CA GLY A 466 -12.06 -6.18 -22.08
C GLY A 466 -13.41 -5.45 -22.25
N PHE A 467 -13.48 -4.19 -21.83
CA PHE A 467 -14.67 -3.33 -21.99
C PHE A 467 -14.28 -1.88 -22.29
N ARG A 468 -15.22 -1.11 -22.81
CA ARG A 468 -15.02 0.31 -23.15
C ARG A 468 -15.41 1.21 -21.99
N ALA A 469 -14.43 1.66 -21.20
CA ALA A 469 -14.65 2.52 -20.05
C ALA A 469 -15.01 3.98 -20.40
N ASN A 470 -14.66 4.44 -21.60
CA ASN A 470 -14.86 5.82 -22.01
C ASN A 470 -16.35 6.20 -22.06
N ARG A 471 -16.68 7.35 -21.48
CA ARG A 471 -18.03 7.91 -21.41
C ARG A 471 -19.06 7.05 -20.66
N VAL A 472 -18.62 6.06 -19.86
CA VAL A 472 -19.52 5.29 -19.01
C VAL A 472 -19.46 5.84 -17.61
N VAL A 473 -20.63 6.15 -17.06
CA VAL A 473 -20.84 6.56 -15.67
C VAL A 473 -21.53 5.42 -14.95
N THR A 474 -21.09 5.14 -13.75
CA THR A 474 -21.72 4.16 -12.85
C THR A 474 -22.22 4.89 -11.62
N ALA A 475 -23.39 4.50 -11.15
CA ALA A 475 -23.95 4.98 -9.90
C ALA A 475 -24.70 3.86 -9.19
N GLU A 476 -24.63 3.82 -7.88
CA GLU A 476 -25.32 2.85 -7.06
C GLU A 476 -26.70 3.37 -6.68
N VAL A 477 -27.73 2.55 -6.94
CA VAL A 477 -29.12 2.78 -6.54
C VAL A 477 -29.50 1.72 -5.52
N SER A 478 -29.85 2.14 -4.30
CA SER A 478 -30.09 1.23 -3.19
C SER A 478 -31.48 1.41 -2.60
N LEU A 479 -32.28 0.37 -2.72
CA LEU A 479 -33.56 0.24 -2.00
C LEU A 479 -33.30 -0.27 -0.57
N ASP A 480 -34.24 0.00 0.31
CA ASP A 480 -34.25 -0.64 1.63
C ASP A 480 -34.42 -2.16 1.47
N ALA A 481 -33.57 -2.95 2.13
CA ALA A 481 -33.66 -4.40 2.05
C ALA A 481 -35.02 -4.94 2.52
N SER A 482 -35.68 -4.24 3.44
CA SER A 482 -37.05 -4.55 3.89
C SER A 482 -38.09 -4.41 2.79
N ALA A 483 -37.90 -3.49 1.83
CA ALA A 483 -38.78 -3.31 0.70
C ALA A 483 -38.79 -4.53 -0.26
N CYS A 484 -37.67 -5.23 -0.37
CA CYS A 484 -37.54 -6.43 -1.19
C CYS A 484 -38.14 -7.71 -0.54
N GLN A 485 -38.62 -7.63 0.71
CA GLN A 485 -39.29 -8.77 1.34
C GLN A 485 -40.67 -9.06 0.69
N ALA A 486 -41.29 -8.04 0.14
CA ALA A 486 -42.46 -8.22 -0.70
C ALA A 486 -42.00 -8.66 -2.10
N LYS A 487 -42.24 -9.95 -2.45
CA LYS A 487 -41.81 -10.53 -3.74
C LYS A 487 -42.22 -9.64 -4.93
N GLY A 488 -41.31 -9.31 -5.79
CA GLY A 488 -41.51 -8.51 -7.00
C GLY A 488 -41.38 -7.00 -6.78
N HIS A 489 -41.33 -6.49 -5.58
CA HIS A 489 -41.30 -5.02 -5.34
C HIS A 489 -40.03 -4.38 -5.85
N CYS A 490 -38.85 -4.91 -5.50
CA CYS A 490 -37.58 -4.38 -5.96
C CYS A 490 -37.42 -4.54 -7.48
N HIS A 491 -37.84 -5.67 -8.02
CA HIS A 491 -37.81 -5.90 -9.46
C HIS A 491 -38.69 -4.88 -10.20
N ALA A 492 -39.92 -4.63 -9.73
CA ALA A 492 -40.84 -3.64 -10.32
C ALA A 492 -40.25 -2.23 -10.29
N PHE A 493 -39.61 -1.83 -9.16
CA PHE A 493 -38.94 -0.52 -9.07
C PHE A 493 -37.83 -0.38 -10.13
N PHE A 494 -36.95 -1.38 -10.23
CA PHE A 494 -35.85 -1.35 -11.18
C PHE A 494 -36.30 -1.47 -12.64
N GLN A 495 -37.39 -2.18 -12.92
CA GLN A 495 -38.00 -2.17 -14.25
C GLN A 495 -38.54 -0.77 -14.62
N THR A 496 -39.28 -0.14 -13.73
CA THR A 496 -39.80 1.22 -13.96
C THR A 496 -38.66 2.23 -14.09
N LEU A 497 -37.60 2.10 -13.29
CA LEU A 497 -36.39 2.90 -13.46
C LEU A 497 -35.80 2.71 -14.86
N LEU A 498 -35.68 1.48 -15.29
CA LEU A 498 -35.15 1.11 -16.59
C LEU A 498 -35.97 1.79 -17.74
N GLU A 499 -37.28 1.78 -17.66
CA GLU A 499 -38.18 2.43 -18.64
C GLU A 499 -37.97 3.95 -18.66
N ARG A 500 -37.81 4.58 -17.49
CA ARG A 500 -37.50 6.02 -17.40
C ARG A 500 -36.14 6.37 -17.99
N LEU A 501 -35.16 5.56 -17.72
CA LEU A 501 -33.82 5.71 -18.27
C LEU A 501 -33.85 5.66 -19.82
N HIS A 502 -34.76 4.87 -20.46
CA HIS A 502 -34.90 4.80 -21.90
C HIS A 502 -35.37 6.12 -22.53
N GLY A 503 -36.04 6.98 -21.80
CA GLY A 503 -36.45 8.28 -22.24
C GLY A 503 -35.42 9.41 -22.05
N MET A 504 -34.26 9.16 -21.47
CA MET A 504 -33.28 10.20 -21.14
C MET A 504 -32.46 10.60 -22.37
N ALA A 505 -32.45 11.88 -22.71
CA ALA A 505 -31.77 12.40 -23.90
C ALA A 505 -30.24 12.42 -23.78
N GLY A 506 -29.69 12.36 -22.52
CA GLY A 506 -28.29 12.49 -22.22
C GLY A 506 -27.48 11.20 -22.31
N ALA A 507 -28.11 10.03 -22.43
CA ALA A 507 -27.45 8.75 -22.49
C ALA A 507 -27.74 7.99 -23.80
N ASP A 508 -26.69 7.39 -24.37
CA ASP A 508 -26.81 6.57 -25.59
C ASP A 508 -27.26 5.15 -25.29
N GLN A 509 -26.76 4.65 -24.18
CA GLN A 509 -26.96 3.27 -23.69
C GLN A 509 -27.01 3.28 -22.17
N TRP A 510 -27.76 2.37 -21.58
CA TRP A 510 -27.89 2.22 -20.14
C TRP A 510 -28.26 0.80 -19.76
N ALA A 511 -27.85 0.44 -18.55
CA ALA A 511 -28.07 -0.86 -18.00
C ALA A 511 -28.13 -0.82 -16.48
N LEU A 512 -28.69 -1.87 -15.91
CA LEU A 512 -28.58 -2.17 -14.49
C LEU A 512 -27.78 -3.47 -14.34
N ALA A 513 -26.94 -3.50 -13.31
CA ALA A 513 -26.16 -4.68 -12.94
C ALA A 513 -25.99 -4.74 -11.41
N ASP A 514 -25.83 -5.93 -10.85
CA ASP A 514 -25.56 -6.09 -9.41
C ASP A 514 -24.13 -5.71 -9.00
N SER A 515 -23.24 -5.58 -9.97
CA SER A 515 -21.84 -5.24 -9.73
C SER A 515 -21.20 -4.54 -10.94
N VAL A 516 -20.12 -3.82 -10.68
CA VAL A 516 -19.32 -3.14 -11.70
C VAL A 516 -18.01 -3.92 -11.90
N PRO A 517 -17.52 -4.13 -13.13
CA PRO A 517 -16.23 -4.77 -13.37
C PRO A 517 -15.09 -4.08 -12.63
N LEU A 518 -14.05 -4.81 -12.23
CA LEU A 518 -12.87 -4.35 -11.47
C LEU A 518 -13.14 -3.93 -10.03
N THR A 519 -14.37 -4.08 -9.51
CA THR A 519 -14.68 -3.71 -8.11
C THR A 519 -14.65 -4.89 -7.15
N ALA A 520 -14.46 -6.12 -7.64
CA ALA A 520 -14.50 -7.37 -6.87
C ALA A 520 -15.80 -7.55 -6.05
N GLN A 521 -16.90 -6.94 -6.50
CA GLN A 521 -18.21 -7.00 -5.85
C GLN A 521 -19.11 -8.11 -6.41
N ALA A 522 -18.76 -8.66 -7.57
CA ALA A 522 -19.54 -9.75 -8.16
C ALA A 522 -19.48 -11.02 -7.31
N GLY A 523 -20.62 -11.69 -7.15
CA GLY A 523 -20.71 -12.92 -6.40
C GLY A 523 -19.95 -14.05 -7.08
N SER A 524 -19.35 -14.94 -6.28
CA SER A 524 -18.81 -16.21 -6.79
C SER A 524 -19.82 -17.30 -6.57
N TYR A 525 -20.17 -18.01 -7.65
CA TYR A 525 -21.14 -19.07 -7.63
C TYR A 525 -20.53 -20.40 -8.00
N VAL A 526 -21.11 -21.46 -7.45
CA VAL A 526 -20.73 -22.83 -7.72
C VAL A 526 -21.57 -23.38 -8.87
N TYR A 527 -20.90 -23.90 -9.91
CA TYR A 527 -21.58 -24.46 -11.09
C TYR A 527 -21.13 -25.85 -11.41
N ASP A 528 -22.07 -26.67 -11.87
CA ASP A 528 -21.80 -27.88 -12.63
C ASP A 528 -22.08 -27.63 -14.11
N ALA A 529 -21.38 -28.28 -15.00
CA ALA A 529 -21.58 -28.11 -16.43
C ALA A 529 -21.88 -29.45 -17.10
N GLU A 530 -22.74 -29.43 -18.10
CA GLU A 530 -23.07 -30.60 -18.92
C GLU A 530 -21.80 -31.22 -19.50
N GLY A 531 -21.63 -32.56 -19.32
CA GLY A 531 -20.46 -33.28 -19.77
C GLY A 531 -19.23 -33.20 -18.83
N HIS A 532 -19.31 -32.45 -17.75
CA HIS A 532 -18.28 -32.37 -16.72
C HIS A 532 -18.80 -32.92 -15.40
N PRO A 533 -18.69 -34.26 -15.17
CA PRO A 533 -19.07 -34.83 -13.88
C PRO A 533 -18.18 -34.20 -12.79
N ARG A 534 -18.81 -33.87 -11.68
CA ARG A 534 -18.15 -33.31 -10.52
C ARG A 534 -17.03 -34.25 -10.03
N ASP A 535 -15.79 -33.81 -10.14
CA ASP A 535 -14.68 -34.51 -9.50
C ASP A 535 -14.69 -34.17 -8.00
N ALA A 536 -14.96 -35.16 -7.16
CA ALA A 536 -14.93 -34.97 -5.70
C ALA A 536 -13.59 -34.43 -5.17
N ARG A 537 -12.50 -34.54 -5.95
CA ARG A 537 -11.16 -34.09 -5.59
C ARG A 537 -10.87 -32.65 -6.04
N GLN A 538 -11.43 -32.21 -7.17
CA GLN A 538 -11.16 -30.88 -7.73
C GLN A 538 -12.09 -29.79 -7.21
N GLY A 539 -13.12 -30.16 -6.44
CA GLY A 539 -14.10 -29.22 -5.95
C GLY A 539 -15.10 -28.79 -7.04
N ALA A 540 -16.01 -27.93 -6.65
CA ALA A 540 -16.98 -27.36 -7.57
C ALA A 540 -16.38 -26.29 -8.47
N LEU A 541 -16.89 -26.16 -9.69
CA LEU A 541 -16.49 -25.07 -10.59
C LEU A 541 -16.97 -23.75 -10.02
N LEU A 542 -16.05 -22.81 -9.82
CA LEU A 542 -16.34 -21.45 -9.39
C LEU A 542 -16.34 -20.52 -10.60
N ALA A 543 -17.38 -19.71 -10.74
CA ALA A 543 -17.43 -18.63 -11.71
C ALA A 543 -17.94 -17.37 -11.05
N THR A 544 -17.50 -16.23 -11.53
CA THR A 544 -18.06 -14.93 -11.16
C THR A 544 -19.41 -14.77 -11.84
N ALA A 545 -20.47 -14.57 -11.08
CA ALA A 545 -21.80 -14.34 -11.62
C ALA A 545 -22.18 -12.87 -11.50
N ARG A 546 -22.76 -12.35 -12.56
CA ARG A 546 -23.28 -10.99 -12.62
C ARG A 546 -24.70 -10.99 -13.15
N THR A 547 -25.60 -10.39 -12.38
CA THR A 547 -26.99 -10.21 -12.79
C THR A 547 -27.10 -8.88 -13.57
N VAL A 548 -27.56 -8.95 -14.82
CA VAL A 548 -27.54 -7.80 -15.74
C VAL A 548 -28.83 -7.65 -16.53
N THR A 549 -29.10 -6.45 -16.99
CA THR A 549 -30.10 -6.17 -18.01
C THR A 549 -29.49 -6.30 -19.43
N PRO A 550 -30.29 -6.51 -20.49
CA PRO A 550 -29.80 -6.71 -21.87
C PRO A 550 -28.89 -5.58 -22.37
N GLY A 551 -29.13 -4.34 -21.97
CA GLY A 551 -28.31 -3.16 -22.31
C GLY A 551 -26.89 -3.18 -21.78
N TYR A 552 -26.53 -4.05 -20.80
CA TYR A 552 -25.22 -4.12 -20.18
C TYR A 552 -24.08 -4.30 -21.18
N PHE A 553 -24.24 -5.24 -22.09
CA PHE A 553 -23.22 -5.58 -23.08
C PHE A 553 -22.94 -4.41 -24.03
N ALA A 554 -23.97 -3.73 -24.49
CA ALA A 554 -23.86 -2.56 -25.36
C ALA A 554 -23.28 -1.35 -24.61
N THR A 555 -23.70 -1.14 -23.34
CA THR A 555 -23.19 -0.04 -22.50
C THR A 555 -21.70 -0.20 -22.24
N LEU A 556 -21.21 -1.39 -21.99
CA LEU A 556 -19.79 -1.68 -21.79
C LEU A 556 -19.04 -1.95 -23.09
N GLY A 557 -19.74 -2.12 -24.21
CA GLY A 557 -19.14 -2.41 -25.52
C GLY A 557 -18.53 -3.81 -25.58
N LEU A 558 -19.14 -4.78 -24.88
CA LEU A 558 -18.74 -6.18 -24.94
C LEU A 558 -19.11 -6.77 -26.29
N THR A 559 -18.20 -7.54 -26.87
CA THR A 559 -18.38 -8.14 -28.19
C THR A 559 -18.88 -9.58 -28.10
N VAL A 560 -19.88 -9.90 -28.95
CA VAL A 560 -20.38 -11.27 -29.10
C VAL A 560 -19.34 -12.08 -29.86
N VAL A 561 -18.87 -13.18 -29.26
CA VAL A 561 -17.97 -14.15 -29.90
C VAL A 561 -18.78 -15.22 -30.61
N ARG A 562 -19.87 -15.70 -29.99
CA ARG A 562 -20.78 -16.70 -30.54
C ARG A 562 -22.21 -16.50 -29.99
N GLY A 563 -23.21 -16.92 -30.74
CA GLY A 563 -24.59 -16.91 -30.31
C GLY A 563 -25.23 -15.53 -30.24
N ARG A 564 -26.09 -15.31 -29.25
CA ARG A 564 -26.80 -14.05 -29.01
C ARG A 564 -26.59 -13.51 -27.60
N LEU A 565 -26.78 -12.24 -27.38
CA LEU A 565 -26.87 -11.61 -26.07
C LEU A 565 -28.21 -11.89 -25.39
N LEU A 566 -28.31 -11.54 -24.10
CA LEU A 566 -29.59 -11.49 -23.40
C LEU A 566 -30.54 -10.50 -24.08
N GLN A 567 -31.82 -10.84 -24.09
CA GLN A 567 -32.91 -10.04 -24.67
C GLN A 567 -33.99 -9.82 -23.60
N ASP A 568 -34.93 -8.90 -23.87
CA ASP A 568 -35.99 -8.57 -22.91
C ASP A 568 -36.87 -9.79 -22.56
N MET A 569 -37.04 -10.72 -23.52
CA MET A 569 -37.76 -11.98 -23.28
C MET A 569 -37.09 -12.85 -22.19
N ASP A 570 -35.76 -12.71 -22.01
CA ASP A 570 -35.03 -13.50 -21.03
C ASP A 570 -35.22 -12.93 -19.60
N LEU A 571 -35.65 -11.67 -19.43
CA LEU A 571 -35.95 -11.05 -18.14
C LEU A 571 -37.15 -11.68 -17.43
N SER A 572 -38.04 -12.36 -18.16
CA SER A 572 -39.15 -13.10 -17.56
C SER A 572 -38.69 -14.33 -16.76
N GLY A 573 -37.47 -14.82 -16.98
CA GLY A 573 -36.91 -16.03 -16.41
C GLY A 573 -37.44 -17.33 -17.08
N ALA A 574 -38.36 -17.24 -18.01
CA ALA A 574 -38.93 -18.41 -18.68
C ALA A 574 -37.90 -19.15 -19.58
N THR A 575 -37.02 -18.40 -20.22
CA THR A 575 -36.03 -18.95 -21.17
C THR A 575 -34.85 -19.62 -20.50
N ARG A 576 -34.60 -19.34 -19.19
CA ARG A 576 -33.41 -19.78 -18.44
C ARG A 576 -32.11 -19.55 -19.19
N ALA A 577 -32.03 -18.46 -19.96
CA ALA A 577 -30.91 -18.12 -20.79
C ALA A 577 -29.75 -17.58 -19.95
N VAL A 578 -28.52 -17.90 -20.37
CA VAL A 578 -27.29 -17.37 -19.76
C VAL A 578 -26.26 -17.06 -20.84
N VAL A 579 -25.49 -16.00 -20.63
CA VAL A 579 -24.31 -15.65 -21.43
C VAL A 579 -23.07 -15.92 -20.60
N ILE A 580 -22.03 -16.47 -21.21
CA ILE A 580 -20.74 -16.75 -20.55
C ILE A 580 -19.60 -16.03 -21.26
N ASN A 581 -18.46 -15.90 -20.59
CA ASN A 581 -17.29 -15.37 -21.26
C ASN A 581 -16.52 -16.47 -22.04
N GLN A 582 -15.65 -16.03 -22.93
CA GLN A 582 -14.86 -16.90 -23.80
C GLN A 582 -13.95 -17.86 -23.00
N ARG A 583 -13.38 -17.41 -21.88
CA ARG A 583 -12.54 -18.25 -21.01
C ARG A 583 -13.33 -19.42 -20.45
N MET A 584 -14.52 -19.19 -19.91
CA MET A 584 -15.37 -20.24 -19.37
C MET A 584 -15.79 -21.24 -20.47
N ALA A 585 -16.17 -20.73 -21.64
CA ALA A 585 -16.51 -21.57 -22.79
C ALA A 585 -15.34 -22.46 -23.20
N GLN A 586 -14.12 -21.93 -23.30
CA GLN A 586 -12.93 -22.70 -23.65
C GLN A 586 -12.52 -23.73 -22.57
N ARG A 587 -12.71 -23.39 -21.29
CA ARG A 587 -12.39 -24.29 -20.19
C ARG A 587 -13.37 -25.43 -20.09
N LEU A 588 -14.68 -25.16 -20.24
CA LEU A 588 -15.73 -26.19 -20.09
C LEU A 588 -15.88 -27.06 -21.35
N TRP A 589 -15.82 -26.48 -22.52
CA TRP A 589 -16.04 -27.18 -23.78
C TRP A 589 -14.94 -26.87 -24.80
N PRO A 590 -13.68 -27.34 -24.55
CA PRO A 590 -12.56 -27.08 -25.44
C PRO A 590 -12.85 -27.68 -26.81
N ASN A 591 -12.78 -26.82 -27.86
CA ASN A 591 -13.04 -27.21 -29.27
C ASN A 591 -14.45 -27.71 -29.58
N GLN A 592 -15.43 -27.47 -28.68
CA GLN A 592 -16.83 -27.80 -28.90
C GLN A 592 -17.68 -26.54 -28.97
N ASP A 593 -18.91 -26.66 -29.45
CA ASP A 593 -19.85 -25.53 -29.40
C ASP A 593 -20.50 -25.44 -28.00
N PRO A 594 -20.31 -24.31 -27.30
CA PRO A 594 -20.93 -24.10 -26.01
C PRO A 594 -22.41 -23.72 -26.10
N LEU A 595 -22.91 -23.32 -27.29
CA LEU A 595 -24.31 -22.92 -27.45
C LEU A 595 -25.28 -24.07 -27.24
N GLY A 596 -26.33 -23.82 -26.49
CA GLY A 596 -27.32 -24.83 -26.12
C GLY A 596 -26.90 -25.75 -24.99
N ARG A 597 -25.62 -25.75 -24.57
CA ARG A 597 -25.15 -26.53 -23.41
C ARG A 597 -25.74 -26.00 -22.12
N GLN A 598 -25.88 -26.88 -21.14
CA GLN A 598 -26.47 -26.54 -19.85
C GLN A 598 -25.37 -26.29 -18.78
N ILE A 599 -25.55 -25.22 -18.04
CA ILE A 599 -24.87 -24.95 -16.80
C ILE A 599 -25.87 -25.19 -15.68
N LEU A 600 -25.50 -26.05 -14.76
CA LEU A 600 -26.34 -26.41 -13.63
C LEU A 600 -25.95 -25.48 -12.47
N HIS A 601 -26.72 -24.45 -12.20
CA HIS A 601 -26.57 -23.63 -11.04
C HIS A 601 -26.90 -24.46 -9.80
N VAL A 602 -25.93 -24.57 -8.89
CA VAL A 602 -26.13 -25.22 -7.61
C VAL A 602 -26.80 -24.19 -6.69
N SER A 603 -28.09 -24.37 -6.40
CA SER A 603 -28.81 -23.45 -5.53
C SER A 603 -28.41 -23.64 -4.07
N ASP A 604 -28.41 -22.51 -3.33
CA ASP A 604 -28.29 -22.51 -1.88
C ASP A 604 -29.58 -22.99 -1.16
N GLU A 605 -30.62 -23.41 -1.90
CA GLU A 605 -31.81 -23.93 -1.31
C GLU A 605 -31.61 -25.38 -0.81
N PRO A 606 -31.92 -25.65 0.44
CA PRO A 606 -31.70 -26.93 1.04
C PRO A 606 -32.69 -27.99 0.53
N GLN A 607 -32.14 -28.97 -0.14
CA GLN A 607 -32.87 -30.22 -0.35
C GLN A 607 -32.13 -31.37 0.35
N PRO A 608 -32.87 -32.28 0.99
CA PRO A 608 -32.27 -33.30 1.81
C PRO A 608 -31.39 -34.24 0.98
N ALA A 609 -30.11 -34.30 1.37
CA ALA A 609 -29.10 -35.29 1.01
C ALA A 609 -28.48 -35.25 -0.40
N VAL A 610 -28.90 -34.40 -1.31
CA VAL A 610 -28.29 -34.28 -2.64
C VAL A 610 -28.28 -32.80 -3.07
N TRP A 611 -27.13 -32.31 -3.56
CA TRP A 611 -27.10 -31.11 -4.34
C TRP A 611 -27.98 -31.28 -5.58
N VAL A 612 -29.18 -30.72 -5.55
CA VAL A 612 -30.04 -30.72 -6.72
C VAL A 612 -29.71 -29.45 -7.51
N PRO A 613 -29.44 -29.58 -8.83
CA PRO A 613 -29.34 -28.40 -9.68
C PRO A 613 -30.70 -27.66 -9.63
N ALA A 614 -30.69 -26.46 -9.01
CA ALA A 614 -31.93 -25.69 -8.86
C ALA A 614 -32.54 -25.30 -10.20
N ALA A 615 -31.72 -25.05 -11.19
CA ALA A 615 -32.14 -24.76 -12.56
C ALA A 615 -31.01 -25.01 -13.55
N ALA A 616 -31.30 -25.78 -14.59
CA ALA A 616 -30.42 -25.83 -15.75
C ALA A 616 -30.54 -24.49 -16.51
N LEU A 617 -29.44 -23.80 -16.66
CA LEU A 617 -29.32 -22.55 -17.43
C LEU A 617 -28.73 -22.88 -18.79
N THR A 618 -29.38 -22.47 -19.86
CA THR A 618 -28.92 -22.73 -21.22
C THR A 618 -28.00 -21.61 -21.72
N VAL A 619 -26.82 -21.98 -22.17
CA VAL A 619 -25.86 -21.03 -22.77
C VAL A 619 -26.42 -20.57 -24.13
N VAL A 620 -26.79 -19.28 -24.22
CA VAL A 620 -27.33 -18.69 -25.47
C VAL A 620 -26.30 -17.84 -26.19
N GLY A 621 -25.21 -17.46 -25.52
CA GLY A 621 -24.16 -16.65 -26.10
C GLY A 621 -22.85 -16.68 -25.36
N VAL A 622 -21.80 -16.31 -26.06
CA VAL A 622 -20.44 -16.15 -25.54
C VAL A 622 -19.93 -14.76 -25.87
N VAL A 623 -19.42 -14.06 -24.88
CA VAL A 623 -18.81 -12.73 -25.01
C VAL A 623 -17.29 -12.78 -24.76
N ASN A 624 -16.58 -11.72 -25.16
CA ASN A 624 -15.17 -11.57 -24.85
C ASN A 624 -14.92 -11.56 -23.34
N ASN A 625 -13.68 -11.83 -22.94
CA ASN A 625 -13.29 -11.81 -21.52
C ASN A 625 -13.17 -10.38 -20.98
N THR A 626 -13.51 -10.21 -19.70
CA THR A 626 -13.29 -8.98 -18.94
C THR A 626 -12.40 -9.24 -17.73
N HIS A 627 -11.67 -8.19 -17.28
CA HIS A 627 -10.94 -8.28 -16.04
C HIS A 627 -11.86 -7.97 -14.86
N GLU A 628 -11.91 -8.83 -13.85
CA GLU A 628 -12.78 -8.69 -12.69
C GLU A 628 -12.01 -8.25 -11.42
N ASN A 629 -10.90 -8.91 -11.15
CA ASN A 629 -10.13 -8.72 -9.91
C ASN A 629 -8.89 -7.82 -10.11
N GLY A 630 -9.04 -6.77 -10.93
CA GLY A 630 -7.94 -5.87 -11.29
C GLY A 630 -7.24 -6.29 -12.58
N LEU A 631 -6.58 -5.32 -13.22
CA LEU A 631 -5.95 -5.47 -14.55
C LEU A 631 -4.74 -6.42 -14.55
N ALA A 632 -4.12 -6.67 -13.41
CA ALA A 632 -2.95 -7.54 -13.28
C ALA A 632 -3.31 -9.03 -13.16
N GLY A 633 -4.57 -9.35 -12.86
CA GLY A 633 -5.04 -10.71 -12.67
C GLY A 633 -5.37 -11.41 -13.99
N ASP A 634 -5.42 -12.76 -13.95
CA ASP A 634 -5.96 -13.53 -15.05
C ASP A 634 -7.46 -13.28 -15.19
N PHE A 635 -8.00 -13.51 -16.39
CA PHE A 635 -9.45 -13.51 -16.60
C PHE A 635 -10.11 -14.56 -15.70
N ALA A 636 -11.20 -14.20 -15.06
CA ALA A 636 -12.07 -15.15 -14.36
C ALA A 636 -13.04 -15.84 -15.33
N ASP A 637 -13.60 -16.97 -14.91
CA ASP A 637 -14.78 -17.50 -15.57
C ASP A 637 -15.98 -16.64 -15.17
N GLU A 638 -16.76 -16.16 -16.12
CA GLU A 638 -17.86 -15.23 -15.88
C GLU A 638 -19.16 -15.75 -16.49
N VAL A 639 -20.23 -15.58 -15.72
CA VAL A 639 -21.58 -15.92 -16.08
C VAL A 639 -22.46 -14.67 -15.96
N TYR A 640 -23.14 -14.32 -17.01
CA TYR A 640 -24.08 -13.18 -17.05
C TYR A 640 -25.48 -13.69 -17.02
N LEU A 641 -26.19 -13.37 -15.95
CA LEU A 641 -27.54 -13.80 -15.66
C LEU A 641 -28.54 -12.67 -15.91
N PRO A 642 -29.72 -12.95 -16.48
CA PRO A 642 -30.74 -11.93 -16.64
C PRO A 642 -31.31 -11.50 -15.27
N LEU A 643 -31.58 -10.19 -15.12
CA LEU A 643 -32.28 -9.63 -13.96
C LEU A 643 -33.76 -10.05 -14.01
N THR A 644 -34.08 -11.16 -13.33
CA THR A 644 -35.41 -11.74 -13.28
C THR A 644 -36.12 -11.47 -11.95
N PRO A 645 -37.46 -11.58 -11.85
CA PRO A 645 -38.17 -11.45 -10.57
C PRO A 645 -37.72 -12.44 -9.49
N ALA A 646 -37.15 -13.56 -9.88
CA ALA A 646 -36.60 -14.56 -8.93
C ALA A 646 -35.20 -14.18 -8.40
N ARG A 647 -34.56 -13.14 -8.94
CA ARG A 647 -33.22 -12.66 -8.59
C ARG A 647 -33.29 -11.19 -8.17
N GLU A 648 -34.15 -10.93 -7.21
CA GLU A 648 -34.28 -9.57 -6.67
C GLU A 648 -33.03 -9.18 -5.89
N GLN A 649 -32.55 -7.97 -6.15
CA GLN A 649 -31.43 -7.36 -5.45
C GLN A 649 -31.89 -5.98 -4.93
N PRO A 650 -31.63 -5.67 -3.66
CA PRO A 650 -31.96 -4.34 -3.14
C PRO A 650 -31.01 -3.25 -3.67
N VAL A 651 -29.84 -3.64 -4.14
CA VAL A 651 -28.82 -2.70 -4.64
C VAL A 651 -28.45 -3.09 -6.07
N LEU A 652 -28.60 -2.16 -6.99
CA LEU A 652 -28.12 -2.29 -8.37
C LEU A 652 -27.30 -1.05 -8.77
N TYR A 653 -26.36 -1.28 -9.65
CA TYR A 653 -25.57 -0.23 -10.29
C TYR A 653 -26.23 0.14 -11.62
N ALA A 654 -26.56 1.43 -11.77
CA ALA A 654 -26.92 1.99 -13.07
C ALA A 654 -25.62 2.33 -13.82
N LEU A 655 -25.50 1.80 -15.03
CA LEU A 655 -24.41 2.08 -15.95
C LEU A 655 -24.99 2.89 -17.12
N LEU A 656 -24.41 4.06 -17.38
CA LEU A 656 -24.90 4.97 -18.42
C LEU A 656 -23.75 5.36 -19.34
N ARG A 657 -23.89 5.11 -20.63
CA ARG A 657 -22.98 5.65 -21.65
C ARG A 657 -23.49 7.02 -22.08
N THR A 658 -22.83 8.08 -21.61
CA THR A 658 -23.30 9.47 -21.73
C THR A 658 -22.65 10.22 -22.88
N ARG A 659 -23.42 11.17 -23.48
CA ARG A 659 -22.93 12.21 -24.40
C ARG A 659 -22.60 13.51 -23.67
N THR A 660 -23.31 13.78 -22.55
CA THR A 660 -23.35 15.10 -21.92
C THR A 660 -22.32 15.27 -20.81
N GLY A 661 -21.64 14.18 -20.37
CA GLY A 661 -20.67 14.16 -19.29
C GLY A 661 -21.21 13.54 -18.01
N ALA A 662 -20.28 13.16 -17.12
CA ALA A 662 -20.59 12.35 -15.94
C ALA A 662 -21.53 13.05 -14.95
N GLN A 663 -21.36 14.35 -14.76
CA GLN A 663 -22.11 15.09 -13.75
C GLN A 663 -23.57 15.30 -14.18
N ALA A 664 -23.79 15.63 -15.46
CA ALA A 664 -25.14 15.77 -16.03
C ALA A 664 -25.90 14.43 -16.01
N ALA A 665 -25.24 13.32 -16.41
CA ALA A 665 -25.83 11.99 -16.35
C ALA A 665 -26.19 11.56 -14.91
N ALA A 666 -25.35 11.92 -13.94
CA ALA A 666 -25.64 11.66 -12.54
C ALA A 666 -26.85 12.45 -12.00
N GLU A 667 -27.01 13.71 -12.41
CA GLU A 667 -28.15 14.54 -12.03
C GLU A 667 -29.44 14.02 -12.68
N GLU A 668 -29.38 13.64 -13.95
CA GLU A 668 -30.51 13.02 -14.64
C GLU A 668 -30.93 11.72 -13.95
N LEU A 669 -29.98 10.87 -13.57
CA LEU A 669 -30.27 9.64 -12.83
C LEU A 669 -30.89 9.93 -11.47
N ARG A 670 -30.36 10.89 -10.70
CA ARG A 670 -30.94 11.28 -9.41
C ARG A 670 -32.38 11.75 -9.56
N ASN A 671 -32.65 12.57 -10.58
CA ASN A 671 -33.98 13.05 -10.84
C ASN A 671 -34.95 11.91 -11.26
N ALA A 672 -34.46 10.95 -12.05
CA ALA A 672 -35.24 9.78 -12.44
C ALA A 672 -35.62 8.90 -11.25
N VAL A 673 -34.64 8.65 -10.35
CA VAL A 673 -34.84 7.86 -9.13
C VAL A 673 -35.73 8.62 -8.14
N ALA A 674 -35.47 9.90 -7.87
CA ALA A 674 -36.27 10.73 -6.95
C ALA A 674 -37.71 10.87 -7.42
N GLY A 675 -37.96 10.87 -8.72
CA GLY A 675 -39.32 10.87 -9.29
C GLY A 675 -40.06 9.54 -9.11
N LEU A 676 -39.39 8.43 -8.78
CA LEU A 676 -39.98 7.16 -8.42
C LEU A 676 -40.18 7.07 -6.90
N ASP A 677 -39.09 7.27 -6.16
CA ASP A 677 -39.07 7.33 -4.70
C ASP A 677 -37.98 8.29 -4.23
N PRO A 678 -38.34 9.43 -3.59
CA PRO A 678 -37.37 10.41 -3.11
C PRO A 678 -36.52 9.90 -1.92
N HIS A 679 -36.85 8.75 -1.35
CA HIS A 679 -36.11 8.13 -0.26
C HIS A 679 -35.01 7.17 -0.73
N VAL A 680 -34.95 6.88 -2.03
CA VAL A 680 -33.94 6.00 -2.62
C VAL A 680 -32.67 6.80 -2.95
N PRO A 681 -31.55 6.55 -2.27
CA PRO A 681 -30.31 7.26 -2.53
C PRO A 681 -29.63 6.78 -3.80
N VAL A 682 -29.02 7.75 -4.52
CA VAL A 682 -28.11 7.49 -5.63
C VAL A 682 -26.70 7.87 -5.18
N THR A 683 -25.85 6.88 -4.97
CA THR A 683 -24.52 7.04 -4.40
C THR A 683 -23.42 6.51 -5.33
N ARG A 684 -22.17 6.62 -4.93
CA ARG A 684 -20.98 6.10 -5.66
C ARG A 684 -20.95 6.47 -7.13
N VAL A 685 -21.36 7.68 -7.45
CA VAL A 685 -21.30 8.18 -8.83
C VAL A 685 -19.85 8.30 -9.24
N ARG A 686 -19.42 7.49 -10.19
CA ARG A 686 -18.05 7.44 -10.70
C ARG A 686 -18.06 7.23 -12.21
N THR A 687 -17.05 7.73 -12.88
CA THR A 687 -16.77 7.29 -14.24
C THR A 687 -16.12 5.91 -14.21
N LEU A 688 -16.38 5.09 -15.22
CA LEU A 688 -15.74 3.78 -15.31
C LEU A 688 -14.20 3.89 -15.49
N ASN A 689 -13.73 5.01 -16.06
CA ASN A 689 -12.30 5.33 -16.09
C ASN A 689 -11.72 5.52 -14.68
N GLU A 690 -12.46 6.11 -13.74
CA GLU A 690 -12.02 6.21 -12.33
C GLU A 690 -11.99 4.84 -11.66
N VAL A 691 -12.91 3.94 -12.00
CA VAL A 691 -12.89 2.55 -11.52
C VAL A 691 -11.64 1.83 -12.03
N VAL A 692 -11.32 1.96 -13.33
CA VAL A 692 -10.09 1.42 -13.92
C VAL A 692 -8.86 2.02 -13.24
N ALA A 693 -8.83 3.34 -13.01
CA ALA A 693 -7.71 4.00 -12.33
C ALA A 693 -7.57 3.56 -10.86
N ALA A 694 -8.68 3.29 -10.18
CA ALA A 694 -8.70 2.78 -8.81
C ALA A 694 -8.12 1.36 -8.73
N SER A 695 -8.39 0.50 -9.72
CA SER A 695 -7.88 -0.88 -9.76
C SER A 695 -6.34 -0.98 -9.83
N VAL A 696 -5.67 0.07 -10.32
CA VAL A 696 -4.21 0.18 -10.38
C VAL A 696 -3.63 1.13 -9.32
N SER A 697 -4.43 1.60 -8.37
CA SER A 697 -4.03 2.59 -7.36
C SER A 697 -2.84 2.14 -6.51
N ALA A 698 -2.84 0.89 -6.06
CA ALA A 698 -1.78 0.32 -5.23
C ALA A 698 -0.43 0.17 -5.96
N PRO A 699 -0.33 -0.44 -7.18
CA PRO A 699 0.90 -0.42 -7.97
C PRO A 699 1.36 0.99 -8.32
N ARG A 700 0.42 1.89 -8.65
CA ARG A 700 0.71 3.29 -8.97
C ARG A 700 1.34 4.03 -7.79
N SER A 701 0.78 3.88 -6.60
CA SER A 701 1.30 4.52 -5.39
C SER A 701 2.72 4.07 -5.09
N LEU A 702 3.01 2.76 -5.19
CA LEU A 702 4.34 2.21 -4.99
C LEU A 702 5.34 2.74 -6.04
N ALA A 703 4.96 2.75 -7.32
CA ALA A 703 5.82 3.23 -8.41
C ALA A 703 6.15 4.73 -8.26
N VAL A 704 5.15 5.56 -7.93
CA VAL A 704 5.35 7.01 -7.74
C VAL A 704 6.19 7.30 -6.50
N LEU A 705 6.00 6.60 -5.39
CA LEU A 705 6.84 6.76 -4.20
C LEU A 705 8.30 6.39 -4.51
N LEU A 706 8.54 5.30 -5.20
CA LEU A 706 9.89 4.92 -5.62
C LEU A 706 10.48 5.87 -6.66
N LEU A 707 9.67 6.48 -7.53
CA LEU A 707 10.12 7.52 -8.45
C LEU A 707 10.58 8.77 -7.69
N ILE A 708 9.83 9.21 -6.68
CA ILE A 708 10.22 10.34 -5.82
C ILE A 708 11.53 10.02 -5.09
N ILE A 709 11.65 8.81 -4.53
CA ILE A 709 12.86 8.29 -3.89
C ILE A 709 14.02 8.26 -4.88
N GLY A 710 13.80 7.79 -6.11
CA GLY A 710 14.78 7.77 -7.19
C GLY A 710 15.25 9.16 -7.62
N ALA A 711 14.32 10.10 -7.75
CA ALA A 711 14.63 11.50 -8.05
C ALA A 711 15.46 12.16 -6.94
N LEU A 712 15.14 11.86 -5.68
CA LEU A 712 15.93 12.32 -4.54
C LEU A 712 17.34 11.71 -4.56
N ALA A 713 17.47 10.41 -4.84
CA ALA A 713 18.76 9.75 -4.99
C ALA A 713 19.59 10.37 -6.12
N LEU A 714 18.94 10.71 -7.25
CA LEU A 714 19.58 11.37 -8.40
C LEU A 714 20.09 12.77 -8.01
N ALA A 715 19.27 13.57 -7.32
CA ALA A 715 19.64 14.92 -6.89
C ALA A 715 20.81 14.89 -5.90
N ILE A 716 20.71 14.05 -4.86
CA ILE A 716 21.79 13.89 -3.86
C ILE A 716 23.03 13.32 -4.52
N GLY A 717 22.89 12.35 -5.46
CA GLY A 717 23.96 11.78 -6.26
C GLY A 717 24.70 12.82 -7.10
N GLY A 718 23.95 13.67 -7.78
CA GLY A 718 24.50 14.78 -8.57
C GLY A 718 25.32 15.79 -7.75
N VAL A 719 24.82 16.15 -6.58
CA VAL A 719 25.54 17.02 -5.62
C VAL A 719 26.86 16.37 -5.18
N GLY A 720 26.89 15.06 -4.96
CA GLY A 720 28.10 14.34 -4.57
C GLY A 720 29.16 14.31 -5.68
N VAL A 721 28.76 14.00 -6.90
CA VAL A 721 29.65 14.04 -8.08
C VAL A 721 30.22 15.44 -8.28
N TYR A 722 29.34 16.47 -8.25
CA TYR A 722 29.77 17.86 -8.37
C TYR A 722 30.78 18.24 -7.28
N SER A 723 30.52 17.90 -6.03
CA SER A 723 31.37 18.23 -4.87
C SER A 723 32.76 17.60 -4.99
N LEU A 724 32.82 16.33 -5.42
CA LEU A 724 34.11 15.65 -5.62
C LEU A 724 34.91 16.30 -6.75
N ILE A 725 34.25 16.58 -7.88
CA ILE A 725 34.96 17.16 -9.03
C ILE A 725 35.44 18.57 -8.70
N ALA A 726 34.61 19.39 -8.05
CA ALA A 726 35.00 20.71 -7.57
C ALA A 726 36.22 20.63 -6.63
N TYR A 727 36.25 19.65 -5.74
CA TYR A 727 37.38 19.40 -4.85
C TYR A 727 38.63 18.97 -5.63
N ILE A 728 38.54 18.05 -6.59
CA ILE A 728 39.66 17.63 -7.43
C ILE A 728 40.25 18.80 -8.20
N VAL A 729 39.40 19.64 -8.77
CA VAL A 729 39.81 20.84 -9.51
C VAL A 729 40.54 21.81 -8.60
N SER A 730 39.98 22.13 -7.41
CA SER A 730 40.59 23.03 -6.46
C SER A 730 41.95 22.51 -5.97
N TRP A 731 42.08 21.22 -5.79
CA TRP A 731 43.34 20.59 -5.34
C TRP A 731 44.41 20.58 -6.45
N ARG A 732 44.02 20.43 -7.75
CA ARG A 732 44.95 20.46 -8.89
C ARG A 732 45.12 21.84 -9.48
N THR A 733 44.64 22.92 -8.87
CA THR A 733 44.65 24.28 -9.42
C THR A 733 46.05 24.71 -9.79
N ARG A 734 47.09 24.39 -8.97
CA ARG A 734 48.50 24.72 -9.23
C ARG A 734 49.05 23.91 -10.44
N GLU A 735 48.78 22.64 -10.52
CA GLU A 735 49.15 21.77 -11.64
C GLU A 735 48.50 22.24 -12.96
N ILE A 736 47.21 22.59 -12.90
CA ILE A 736 46.47 23.17 -14.02
C ILE A 736 47.07 24.52 -14.45
N GLY A 737 47.38 25.37 -13.47
CA GLY A 737 48.04 26.67 -13.72
C GLY A 737 49.42 26.51 -14.43
N ILE A 738 50.25 25.60 -13.94
CA ILE A 738 51.54 25.27 -14.58
C ILE A 738 51.34 24.75 -16.02
N ARG A 739 50.39 23.84 -16.26
CA ARG A 739 50.11 23.34 -17.60
C ARG A 739 49.61 24.43 -18.57
N LEU A 740 48.76 25.34 -18.06
CA LEU A 740 48.31 26.52 -18.82
C LEU A 740 49.47 27.48 -19.14
N ALA A 741 50.38 27.70 -18.19
CA ALA A 741 51.58 28.53 -18.39
C ALA A 741 52.54 27.91 -19.41
N LEU A 742 52.59 26.56 -19.51
CA LEU A 742 53.34 25.76 -20.49
C LEU A 742 52.66 25.63 -21.88
N GLY A 743 51.51 26.30 -22.08
CA GLY A 743 50.81 26.32 -23.37
C GLY A 743 49.74 25.27 -23.57
N ALA A 744 49.28 24.56 -22.55
CA ALA A 744 48.18 23.63 -22.66
C ALA A 744 46.86 24.34 -23.01
N GLN A 745 46.15 23.82 -23.99
CA GLN A 745 44.83 24.36 -24.37
C GLN A 745 43.76 24.14 -23.28
N LYS A 746 42.91 25.14 -23.10
CA LYS A 746 41.73 25.02 -22.16
C LYS A 746 40.89 23.80 -22.40
N ARG A 747 40.71 23.39 -23.68
CA ARG A 747 39.96 22.19 -24.08
C ARG A 747 40.58 20.90 -23.54
N GLN A 748 41.89 20.79 -23.49
CA GLN A 748 42.58 19.59 -22.96
C GLN A 748 42.36 19.43 -21.46
N ILE A 749 42.31 20.55 -20.69
CA ILE A 749 42.01 20.53 -19.26
C ILE A 749 40.57 20.10 -19.01
N VAL A 750 39.62 20.67 -19.77
CA VAL A 750 38.19 20.27 -19.68
C VAL A 750 38.03 18.78 -20.02
N GLN A 751 38.66 18.31 -21.09
CA GLN A 751 38.60 16.90 -21.47
C GLN A 751 39.18 15.97 -20.42
N ALA A 752 40.27 16.32 -19.77
CA ALA A 752 40.85 15.51 -18.67
C ALA A 752 39.91 15.38 -17.50
N VAL A 753 39.26 16.47 -17.07
CA VAL A 753 38.29 16.47 -15.96
C VAL A 753 37.04 15.67 -16.33
N VAL A 754 36.49 15.88 -17.52
CA VAL A 754 35.30 15.17 -18.01
C VAL A 754 35.57 13.67 -18.15
N ARG A 755 36.73 13.28 -18.73
CA ARG A 755 37.14 11.86 -18.84
C ARG A 755 37.22 11.17 -17.49
N GLN A 756 37.77 11.84 -16.46
CA GLN A 756 37.85 11.28 -15.12
C GLN A 756 36.46 11.10 -14.51
N SER A 757 35.56 12.06 -14.70
CA SER A 757 34.15 11.99 -14.21
C SER A 757 33.40 10.86 -14.91
N LEU A 758 33.61 10.68 -16.20
CA LEU A 758 33.00 9.62 -16.99
C LEU A 758 33.47 8.23 -16.52
N MET A 759 34.74 8.05 -16.20
CA MET A 759 35.25 6.78 -15.67
C MET A 759 34.62 6.42 -14.33
N LEU A 760 34.42 7.41 -13.43
CA LEU A 760 33.75 7.21 -12.15
C LEU A 760 32.28 6.86 -12.35
N ALA A 761 31.60 7.56 -13.27
CA ALA A 761 30.21 7.30 -13.61
C ALA A 761 30.02 5.90 -14.20
N LEU A 762 30.84 5.50 -15.15
CA LEU A 762 30.78 4.16 -15.79
C LEU A 762 31.07 3.06 -14.76
N GLY A 763 32.09 3.21 -13.92
CA GLY A 763 32.42 2.26 -12.87
C GLY A 763 31.31 2.11 -11.83
N GLY A 764 30.76 3.24 -11.36
CA GLY A 764 29.63 3.25 -10.43
C GLY A 764 28.36 2.70 -11.05
N SER A 765 28.07 3.05 -12.31
CA SER A 765 26.90 2.53 -13.03
C SER A 765 27.01 1.03 -13.26
N ALA A 766 28.15 0.52 -13.67
CA ALA A 766 28.37 -0.93 -13.84
C ALA A 766 28.14 -1.68 -12.51
N ALA A 767 28.74 -1.21 -11.42
CA ALA A 767 28.53 -1.81 -10.10
C ALA A 767 27.08 -1.74 -9.65
N GLY A 768 26.40 -0.60 -9.89
CA GLY A 768 25.00 -0.40 -9.54
C GLY A 768 24.04 -1.27 -10.35
N LEU A 769 24.29 -1.43 -11.67
CA LEU A 769 23.48 -2.30 -12.53
C LEU A 769 23.65 -3.78 -12.16
N ILE A 770 24.85 -4.21 -11.80
CA ILE A 770 25.10 -5.56 -11.28
C ILE A 770 24.32 -5.76 -9.97
N ALA A 771 24.40 -4.81 -9.03
CA ALA A 771 23.64 -4.87 -7.80
C ALA A 771 22.12 -4.89 -8.05
N ALA A 772 21.64 -4.10 -9.03
CA ALA A 772 20.24 -4.07 -9.44
C ALA A 772 19.77 -5.40 -10.05
N ALA A 773 20.64 -6.10 -10.78
CA ALA A 773 20.32 -7.43 -11.32
C ALA A 773 20.03 -8.46 -10.21
N PHE A 774 20.82 -8.44 -9.14
CA PHE A 774 20.58 -9.30 -7.99
C PHE A 774 19.36 -8.84 -7.17
N ALA A 775 19.23 -7.54 -6.90
CA ALA A 775 18.09 -7.01 -6.14
C ALA A 775 16.76 -7.10 -6.92
N GLY A 776 16.82 -7.16 -8.25
CA GLY A 776 15.65 -7.29 -9.11
C GLY A 776 14.80 -8.53 -8.82
N GLN A 777 15.39 -9.60 -8.31
CA GLN A 777 14.65 -10.80 -7.89
C GLN A 777 13.66 -10.50 -6.75
N LEU A 778 13.99 -9.59 -5.84
CA LEU A 778 13.10 -9.15 -4.77
C LEU A 778 11.91 -8.33 -5.31
N LEU A 779 12.10 -7.67 -6.46
CA LEU A 779 11.07 -6.88 -7.11
C LEU A 779 10.12 -7.73 -7.97
N ARG A 780 10.48 -8.98 -8.31
CA ARG A 780 9.74 -9.84 -9.25
C ARG A 780 8.24 -9.91 -8.94
N ARG A 781 7.88 -10.02 -7.66
CA ARG A 781 6.48 -10.10 -7.21
C ARG A 781 5.66 -8.80 -7.38
N PHE A 782 6.33 -7.68 -7.66
CA PHE A 782 5.71 -6.37 -7.89
C PHE A 782 5.71 -5.96 -9.37
N LEU A 783 6.35 -6.74 -10.23
CA LEU A 783 6.45 -6.47 -11.65
C LEU A 783 5.34 -7.21 -12.41
N PHE A 784 4.68 -6.48 -13.29
CA PHE A 784 3.69 -7.01 -14.23
C PHE A 784 4.28 -6.94 -15.65
N ASP A 785 4.37 -8.07 -16.33
CA ASP A 785 4.83 -8.21 -17.72
C ASP A 785 6.17 -7.52 -18.03
N VAL A 786 7.04 -7.36 -17.04
CA VAL A 786 8.39 -6.80 -17.18
C VAL A 786 9.41 -7.77 -16.57
N ARG A 787 10.45 -8.06 -17.32
CA ARG A 787 11.55 -8.88 -16.82
C ARG A 787 12.39 -8.10 -15.82
N THR A 788 12.93 -8.78 -14.82
CA THR A 788 13.84 -8.15 -13.84
C THR A 788 15.11 -7.59 -14.47
N LEU A 789 15.53 -8.13 -15.60
CA LEU A 789 16.66 -7.66 -16.44
C LEU A 789 16.12 -6.99 -17.72
N ASP A 790 15.32 -5.94 -17.57
CA ASP A 790 14.75 -5.20 -18.70
C ASP A 790 15.80 -4.31 -19.38
N PRO A 791 16.21 -4.62 -20.64
CA PRO A 791 17.29 -3.88 -21.31
C PRO A 791 16.99 -2.39 -21.47
N LEU A 792 15.72 -2.03 -21.68
CA LEU A 792 15.30 -0.65 -21.85
C LEU A 792 15.55 0.17 -20.58
N THR A 793 15.06 -0.32 -19.45
CA THR A 793 15.25 0.35 -18.15
C THR A 793 16.73 0.46 -17.78
N TYR A 794 17.50 -0.61 -17.94
CA TYR A 794 18.93 -0.62 -17.61
C TYR A 794 19.72 0.37 -18.49
N THR A 795 19.43 0.41 -19.79
CA THR A 795 20.10 1.35 -20.72
C THR A 795 19.73 2.80 -20.40
N LEU A 796 18.44 3.09 -20.16
CA LEU A 796 18.00 4.45 -19.84
C LEU A 796 18.61 4.95 -18.54
N VAL A 797 18.72 4.10 -17.52
CA VAL A 797 19.35 4.47 -16.23
C VAL A 797 20.84 4.72 -16.41
N ALA A 798 21.55 3.89 -17.17
CA ALA A 798 22.97 4.10 -17.47
C ALA A 798 23.21 5.42 -18.21
N LEU A 799 22.37 5.72 -19.21
CA LEU A 799 22.42 7.00 -19.96
C LEU A 799 22.13 8.19 -19.06
N LEU A 800 21.09 8.10 -18.22
CA LEU A 800 20.70 9.16 -17.29
C LEU A 800 21.84 9.49 -16.31
N MET A 801 22.46 8.46 -15.71
CA MET A 801 23.58 8.65 -14.78
C MET A 801 24.82 9.19 -15.46
N THR A 802 25.10 8.75 -16.68
CA THR A 802 26.21 9.29 -17.48
C THR A 802 25.99 10.76 -17.80
N LEU A 803 24.78 11.13 -18.23
CA LEU A 803 24.40 12.52 -18.49
C LEU A 803 24.51 13.40 -17.24
N LEU A 804 24.01 12.92 -16.11
CA LEU A 804 24.12 13.62 -14.83
C LEU A 804 25.58 13.87 -14.44
N ALA A 805 26.44 12.86 -14.57
CA ALA A 805 27.85 13.00 -14.26
C ALA A 805 28.57 14.02 -15.18
N LEU A 806 28.22 14.04 -16.45
CA LEU A 806 28.73 15.01 -17.42
C LEU A 806 28.28 16.44 -17.06
N LEU A 807 27.00 16.62 -16.74
CA LEU A 807 26.45 17.91 -16.29
C LEU A 807 27.08 18.38 -14.99
N ALA A 808 27.23 17.51 -14.02
CA ALA A 808 27.86 17.81 -12.73
C ALA A 808 29.35 18.17 -12.88
N ALA A 809 30.03 17.59 -13.86
CA ALA A 809 31.43 17.86 -14.16
C ALA A 809 31.67 19.18 -14.95
N TRP A 810 30.68 19.61 -15.73
CA TRP A 810 30.80 20.73 -16.65
C TRP A 810 31.16 22.05 -16.00
N ILE A 811 30.49 22.42 -14.90
CA ILE A 811 30.73 23.69 -14.21
C ILE A 811 32.14 23.72 -13.58
N PRO A 812 32.58 22.72 -12.79
CA PRO A 812 33.93 22.67 -12.26
C PRO A 812 35.01 22.63 -13.34
N ALA A 813 34.78 21.90 -14.46
CA ALA A 813 35.74 21.82 -15.57
C ALA A 813 35.93 23.19 -16.26
N ARG A 814 34.86 23.95 -16.49
CA ARG A 814 34.95 25.31 -17.02
C ARG A 814 35.69 26.27 -16.06
N ARG A 815 35.41 26.17 -14.77
CA ARG A 815 36.15 26.96 -13.76
C ARG A 815 37.63 26.63 -13.75
N ALA A 816 38.01 25.33 -13.90
CA ALA A 816 39.40 24.92 -14.01
C ALA A 816 40.11 25.53 -15.21
N ALA A 817 39.44 25.60 -16.36
CA ALA A 817 39.98 26.15 -17.59
C ALA A 817 40.07 27.69 -17.60
N SER A 818 39.41 28.38 -16.66
CA SER A 818 39.45 29.86 -16.54
C SER A 818 40.39 30.38 -15.46
N VAL A 819 41.20 29.49 -14.87
CA VAL A 819 42.20 29.86 -13.85
C VAL A 819 43.29 30.73 -14.48
N ASP A 820 43.59 31.86 -13.86
CA ASP A 820 44.69 32.78 -14.28
C ASP A 820 46.04 32.19 -13.82
N PRO A 821 46.95 31.83 -14.80
CA PRO A 821 48.24 31.25 -14.47
C PRO A 821 49.10 32.12 -13.57
N ILE A 822 49.01 33.46 -13.71
CA ILE A 822 49.83 34.42 -12.98
C ILE A 822 49.41 34.49 -11.50
N LYS A 823 48.10 34.47 -11.24
CA LYS A 823 47.58 34.48 -9.89
C LYS A 823 47.88 33.18 -9.11
N THR A 824 47.89 32.03 -9.79
CA THR A 824 48.17 30.72 -9.20
C THR A 824 49.66 30.52 -8.87
N LEU A 825 50.54 31.15 -9.56
CA LEU A 825 51.99 31.12 -9.28
C LEU A 825 52.41 32.09 -8.19
N ARG A 826 51.58 33.13 -7.90
CA ARG A 826 51.83 34.16 -6.83
C ARG A 826 51.24 33.83 -5.47
N MET A 827 50.41 32.79 -5.35
CA MET A 827 49.89 32.32 -4.06
C MET A 827 50.93 31.46 -3.35
N GLU A 828 51.90 32.07 -2.72
CA GLU A 828 52.78 31.49 -1.67
C GLU A 828 52.14 31.51 -0.29
#